data_09fa9ad32e218f17296b53146446f9eb
#
_entry.id   09fa9ad32e218f17296b53146446f9eb
#
_cell.length_a   1.000
_cell.length_b   1.000
_cell.length_c   1.000
_cell.angle_alpha   90.00
_cell.angle_beta   90.00
_cell.angle_gamma   90.00
#
_symmetry.space_group_name_H-M   'P 1'
#
loop_
_entity.id
_entity.type
_entity.pdbx_description
1 polymer ?
#
loop_
_entity_poly.entity_id
_entity_poly.type
_entity_poly.pdbx_seq_one_letter_code
_entity_poly.pdbx_strand_id
1 'polypeptide(L)'
;MLNKAIREEIGFGKVAHNERPMSFHIPYTRHVSEKVIRLQNGALACVIKLDGLFFQTEDQTRLNARAEFRNTMIRALGSSRYSVWSTVIRRQVDPKIGGSFDSAFCEMLDSRYMERLLKKRMFHNVQYLTVVRADLRGALGVSDKIKKLISSAAGSEVRAQEEREEIAEFEELVTNLATDLKAYGARLLGISYRDGQPYSEPCEFFQSILSCGVERPMRLPRMAIRDYVGVSRLHFSKRTMHAHAGTDEDSRFGAMISLKEYPPFTAPGMLDGLMQMPHEFILTQSFTLSDKPIAQERITRLKRQIAASDERGSTVEQDIDFALNSLMNQEAVFGVHHLSLLCLSRDLDGLGKVISDLGTCLTDMNMTWLREDLNLEAAFWAQLPGNHSYIARSAMLSSANYAGLSSMHNFATGSADDLHWKVPISLLETTSQTPYIFNFHGNGAARDLGHFLVTGPSGSGKTVSLTFLLAQTLRVKPTPKAVFFDKDRGAEIFVRAMGGTYEVLEAGKPTGFNPLQLENTGQNREFLFRLLKVMLAKDSASLTQEDEDRLERGLVRLMKEPAEERTLYQLSRLLMGQARADANDLAARLRPWYDGEKDWLFNAERDALSFGDARVFGFDMTSILANDELRVPALMYIYHRLDELLTGDPVMYFMDEGWQLLKDKTFSDFIIDKMKTIRKLNGIVGFGTQSAADIVKAAAAHTLIEQSATHIHFPNPHADEDSYIKRLNLTVKEFDFIKNTPPEKRAFLIKHGNDSVIARLDLGGMPDLIKVLSGTKSTVDECARLREELGEDPAVWLPAFCGWESGDDQ
;
A
#
# COMPACT_ATOMS: atom_id res chain seq x y z
N MET A 1 53.76 -27.48 4.85
CA MET A 1 54.54 -27.07 3.67
C MET A 1 53.64 -26.97 2.43
N LEU A 2 52.80 -27.94 2.14
CA LEU A 2 51.88 -27.94 0.96
C LEU A 2 50.97 -26.68 0.90
N ASN A 3 50.40 -26.27 2.04
CA ASN A 3 49.55 -25.08 2.11
C ASN A 3 50.26 -23.75 1.87
N LYS A 4 51.60 -23.70 2.07
CA LYS A 4 52.41 -22.50 1.85
C LYS A 4 52.75 -22.35 0.37
N ALA A 5 53.12 -23.46 -0.28
CA ALA A 5 53.39 -23.48 -1.72
C ALA A 5 52.18 -23.15 -2.58
N ILE A 6 51.01 -23.73 -2.24
CA ILE A 6 49.75 -23.45 -2.95
C ILE A 6 49.33 -21.96 -2.80
N ARG A 7 49.55 -21.35 -1.64
CA ARG A 7 49.25 -19.92 -1.43
C ARG A 7 50.22 -18.98 -2.15
N GLU A 8 51.49 -19.37 -2.30
CA GLU A 8 52.45 -18.60 -3.08
C GLU A 8 52.19 -18.71 -4.60
N GLU A 9 51.75 -19.88 -5.08
CA GLU A 9 51.35 -20.09 -6.48
C GLU A 9 50.08 -19.32 -6.89
N ILE A 10 49.15 -19.08 -5.97
CA ILE A 10 47.88 -18.36 -6.25
C ILE A 10 48.10 -16.83 -6.09
N GLY A 11 49.29 -16.35 -5.75
CA GLY A 11 49.57 -14.90 -5.63
C GLY A 11 49.02 -14.22 -4.37
N PHE A 12 48.50 -15.00 -3.42
CA PHE A 12 47.96 -14.45 -2.16
C PHE A 12 49.02 -14.19 -1.08
N GLY A 13 50.24 -14.63 -1.26
CA GLY A 13 51.44 -14.33 -0.49
C GLY A 13 51.30 -13.91 0.98
N LYS A 14 52.23 -13.12 1.46
CA LYS A 14 52.30 -12.62 2.86
C LYS A 14 51.14 -11.71 3.24
N VAL A 15 50.46 -11.06 2.26
CA VAL A 15 49.34 -10.16 2.51
C VAL A 15 48.15 -10.91 3.04
N ALA A 16 47.75 -12.02 2.37
CA ALA A 16 46.63 -12.85 2.80
C ALA A 16 46.86 -13.52 4.18
N HIS A 17 48.10 -13.70 4.61
CA HIS A 17 48.40 -14.23 5.94
C HIS A 17 48.14 -13.24 7.07
N ASN A 18 48.17 -11.93 6.78
CA ASN A 18 47.96 -10.87 7.76
C ASN A 18 46.54 -10.33 7.76
N GLU A 19 45.72 -10.66 6.76
CA GLU A 19 44.29 -10.30 6.75
C GLU A 19 43.51 -11.10 7.80
N ARG A 20 42.74 -10.39 8.60
CA ARG A 20 41.82 -11.01 9.54
C ARG A 20 40.62 -11.57 8.77
N PRO A 21 40.15 -12.78 9.08
CA PRO A 21 38.96 -13.30 8.44
C PRO A 21 37.74 -12.41 8.78
N MET A 22 36.77 -12.33 7.88
CA MET A 22 35.53 -11.55 8.06
C MET A 22 34.84 -11.90 9.40
N SER A 23 34.86 -13.17 9.79
CA SER A 23 34.27 -13.66 11.04
C SER A 23 34.85 -13.02 12.30
N PHE A 24 36.09 -12.44 12.22
CA PHE A 24 36.67 -11.69 13.32
C PHE A 24 35.87 -10.41 13.64
N HIS A 25 35.33 -9.78 12.63
CA HIS A 25 34.62 -8.50 12.72
C HIS A 25 33.11 -8.66 13.00
N ILE A 26 32.57 -9.86 12.81
CA ILE A 26 31.14 -10.16 12.98
C ILE A 26 30.88 -10.57 14.43
N PRO A 27 30.02 -9.85 15.18
CA PRO A 27 29.86 -10.07 16.62
C PRO A 27 28.95 -11.27 17.00
N TYR A 28 28.26 -11.90 16.08
CA TYR A 28 27.18 -12.84 16.36
C TYR A 28 27.68 -14.29 16.51
N THR A 29 27.23 -14.99 17.55
CA THR A 29 27.65 -16.37 17.80
C THR A 29 26.56 -17.41 17.50
N ARG A 30 25.43 -17.36 18.17
CA ARG A 30 24.36 -18.35 18.02
C ARG A 30 22.98 -17.82 18.43
N HIS A 31 21.94 -18.47 17.98
CA HIS A 31 20.63 -18.34 18.59
C HIS A 31 20.63 -18.90 20.00
N VAL A 32 20.06 -18.18 20.96
CA VAL A 32 19.81 -18.65 22.33
C VAL A 32 18.32 -18.85 22.62
N SER A 33 17.46 -18.25 21.82
CA SER A 33 16.05 -18.56 21.65
C SER A 33 15.66 -18.40 20.17
N GLU A 34 14.38 -18.57 19.83
CA GLU A 34 13.91 -18.37 18.46
C GLU A 34 14.17 -16.93 17.95
N LYS A 35 14.16 -15.93 18.84
CA LYS A 35 14.23 -14.51 18.50
C LYS A 35 15.51 -13.82 18.98
N VAL A 36 16.24 -14.41 19.93
CA VAL A 36 17.40 -13.81 20.58
C VAL A 36 18.69 -14.44 20.11
N ILE A 37 19.63 -13.59 19.75
CA ILE A 37 21.00 -13.96 19.34
C ILE A 37 21.99 -13.52 20.40
N ARG A 38 23.01 -14.37 20.69
CA ARG A 38 24.12 -14.05 21.55
C ARG A 38 25.31 -13.53 20.73
N LEU A 39 25.93 -12.47 21.23
CA LEU A 39 27.15 -11.89 20.70
C LEU A 39 28.40 -12.53 21.33
N GLN A 40 29.57 -12.28 20.73
CA GLN A 40 30.87 -12.80 21.21
C GLN A 40 31.22 -12.30 22.62
N ASN A 41 30.83 -11.08 22.95
CA ASN A 41 31.07 -10.46 24.27
C ASN A 41 30.03 -10.84 25.32
N GLY A 42 29.14 -11.81 25.02
CA GLY A 42 28.07 -12.26 25.90
C GLY A 42 26.77 -11.46 25.81
N ALA A 43 26.76 -10.31 25.13
CA ALA A 43 25.56 -9.50 24.95
C ALA A 43 24.47 -10.26 24.19
N LEU A 44 23.23 -9.81 24.36
CA LEU A 44 22.05 -10.34 23.67
C LEU A 44 21.57 -9.32 22.64
N ALA A 45 21.13 -9.77 21.49
CA ALA A 45 20.54 -8.95 20.45
C ALA A 45 19.22 -9.53 19.95
N CYS A 46 18.26 -8.65 19.66
CA CYS A 46 17.01 -8.98 19.03
C CYS A 46 16.68 -7.96 17.94
N VAL A 47 16.17 -8.41 16.80
CA VAL A 47 15.91 -7.58 15.63
C VAL A 47 14.41 -7.46 15.39
N ILE A 48 13.92 -6.24 15.20
CA ILE A 48 12.57 -5.90 14.83
C ILE A 48 12.61 -5.34 13.41
N LYS A 49 11.87 -5.92 12.50
CA LYS A 49 11.60 -5.35 11.17
C LYS A 49 10.42 -4.39 11.28
N LEU A 50 10.52 -3.25 10.60
CA LEU A 50 9.50 -2.21 10.60
C LEU A 50 9.03 -1.94 9.16
N ASP A 51 7.72 -1.85 8.95
CA ASP A 51 7.17 -1.31 7.71
C ASP A 51 7.33 0.22 7.68
N GLY A 52 7.37 0.84 8.86
CA GLY A 52 7.53 2.27 9.06
C GLY A 52 6.21 3.03 9.09
N LEU A 53 6.27 4.31 9.44
CA LEU A 53 5.13 5.21 9.42
C LEU A 53 5.01 5.88 8.06
N PHE A 54 3.85 5.82 7.42
CA PHE A 54 3.60 6.47 6.13
C PHE A 54 3.31 7.97 6.36
N PHE A 55 4.37 8.76 6.33
CA PHE A 55 4.37 10.14 6.82
C PHE A 55 3.91 11.19 5.82
N GLN A 56 3.92 10.88 4.51
CA GLN A 56 3.67 11.89 3.46
C GLN A 56 2.30 12.56 3.58
N THR A 57 1.33 11.83 4.07
CA THR A 57 -0.07 12.22 4.19
C THR A 57 -0.51 12.47 5.63
N GLU A 58 0.40 12.31 6.60
CA GLU A 58 0.12 12.52 8.03
C GLU A 58 0.29 13.98 8.44
N ASP A 59 -0.58 14.44 9.33
CA ASP A 59 -0.54 15.79 9.89
C ASP A 59 0.63 15.99 10.85
N GLN A 60 1.19 17.22 10.89
CA GLN A 60 2.35 17.55 11.72
C GLN A 60 2.10 17.28 13.20
N THR A 61 0.89 17.52 13.70
CA THR A 61 0.51 17.24 15.09
C THR A 61 0.65 15.74 15.41
N ARG A 62 0.23 14.86 14.52
CA ARG A 62 0.40 13.41 14.69
C ARG A 62 1.86 12.99 14.59
N LEU A 63 2.64 13.56 13.66
CA LEU A 63 4.08 13.29 13.55
C LEU A 63 4.81 13.67 14.83
N ASN A 64 4.48 14.81 15.43
CA ASN A 64 5.06 15.25 16.71
C ASN A 64 4.65 14.32 17.87
N ALA A 65 3.40 13.92 17.95
CA ALA A 65 2.95 12.95 18.95
C ALA A 65 3.66 11.60 18.83
N ARG A 66 3.92 11.15 17.58
CA ARG A 66 4.70 9.93 17.33
C ARG A 66 6.17 10.08 17.74
N ALA A 67 6.76 11.27 17.58
CA ALA A 67 8.12 11.53 18.06
C ALA A 67 8.20 11.47 19.59
N GLU A 68 7.24 12.05 20.29
CA GLU A 68 7.18 11.99 21.77
C GLU A 68 6.94 10.55 22.26
N PHE A 69 6.13 9.78 21.55
CA PHE A 69 5.97 8.35 21.83
C PHE A 69 7.31 7.61 21.72
N ARG A 70 8.10 7.83 20.63
CA ARG A 70 9.43 7.22 20.47
C ARG A 70 10.41 7.67 21.55
N ASN A 71 10.40 8.96 21.93
CA ASN A 71 11.17 9.46 23.07
C ASN A 71 10.83 8.70 24.37
N THR A 72 9.55 8.52 24.64
CA THR A 72 9.07 7.78 25.84
C THR A 72 9.49 6.32 25.79
N MET A 73 9.39 5.67 24.63
CA MET A 73 9.82 4.29 24.41
C MET A 73 11.34 4.11 24.68
N ILE A 74 12.18 5.01 24.19
CA ILE A 74 13.62 4.97 24.48
C ILE A 74 13.92 5.19 25.96
N ARG A 75 13.22 6.11 26.62
CA ARG A 75 13.33 6.35 28.07
C ARG A 75 12.96 5.11 28.89
N ALA A 76 11.97 4.36 28.45
CA ALA A 76 11.50 3.13 29.13
C ALA A 76 12.55 2.02 29.18
N LEU A 77 13.55 2.02 28.27
CA LEU A 77 14.70 1.08 28.35
C LEU A 77 15.56 1.33 29.61
N GLY A 78 15.62 2.56 30.11
CA GLY A 78 15.98 2.97 31.46
C GLY A 78 17.41 2.67 31.95
N SER A 79 18.27 2.01 31.21
CA SER A 79 19.59 1.53 31.68
C SER A 79 20.67 1.63 30.59
N SER A 80 21.88 1.98 31.00
CA SER A 80 23.08 1.99 30.13
C SER A 80 23.43 0.60 29.57
N ARG A 81 22.75 -0.45 30.03
CA ARG A 81 22.89 -1.81 29.49
C ARG A 81 22.28 -1.95 28.09
N TYR A 82 21.40 -1.03 27.71
CA TYR A 82 20.70 -1.12 26.42
C TYR A 82 21.29 -0.15 25.40
N SER A 83 21.38 -0.62 24.20
CA SER A 83 21.60 0.20 23.01
C SER A 83 20.61 -0.20 21.92
N VAL A 84 20.18 0.77 21.13
CA VAL A 84 19.31 0.58 19.98
C VAL A 84 20.05 0.95 18.69
N TRP A 85 19.84 0.17 17.65
CA TRP A 85 20.41 0.37 16.32
C TRP A 85 19.26 0.48 15.33
N SER A 86 19.16 1.62 14.64
CA SER A 86 18.21 1.82 13.55
C SER A 86 18.96 1.69 12.23
N THR A 87 18.53 0.78 11.39
CA THR A 87 19.15 0.53 10.08
C THR A 87 18.10 0.69 9.00
N VAL A 88 18.35 1.54 8.00
CA VAL A 88 17.54 1.68 6.80
C VAL A 88 18.37 1.22 5.62
N ILE A 89 17.89 0.20 4.91
CA ILE A 89 18.50 -0.31 3.68
C ILE A 89 17.62 0.17 2.52
N ARG A 90 18.16 1.08 1.71
CA ARG A 90 17.53 1.53 0.47
C ARG A 90 18.21 0.88 -0.72
N ARG A 91 17.40 0.15 -1.49
CA ARG A 91 17.90 -0.56 -2.67
C ARG A 91 17.01 -0.34 -3.87
N GLN A 92 17.60 -0.42 -5.05
CA GLN A 92 16.84 -0.49 -6.29
C GLN A 92 16.14 -1.84 -6.37
N VAL A 93 14.89 -1.83 -6.82
CA VAL A 93 14.07 -3.03 -7.00
C VAL A 93 13.45 -3.04 -8.38
N ASP A 94 13.31 -4.23 -8.95
CA ASP A 94 12.59 -4.49 -10.18
C ASP A 94 11.33 -5.30 -9.82
N PRO A 95 10.26 -4.61 -9.38
CA PRO A 95 9.09 -5.28 -8.86
C PRO A 95 8.35 -6.02 -9.98
N LYS A 96 7.91 -7.23 -9.67
CA LYS A 96 7.09 -8.05 -10.57
C LYS A 96 5.82 -8.43 -9.84
N ILE A 97 4.71 -8.37 -10.56
CA ILE A 97 3.42 -8.87 -10.07
C ILE A 97 3.03 -10.11 -10.88
N GLY A 98 2.45 -11.10 -10.18
CA GLY A 98 2.00 -12.35 -10.79
C GLY A 98 0.67 -12.19 -11.53
N GLY A 99 0.17 -13.32 -12.07
CA GLY A 99 -1.09 -13.41 -12.78
C GLY A 99 -0.90 -13.53 -14.30
N SER A 100 -1.98 -13.82 -15.00
CA SER A 100 -2.00 -13.98 -16.47
C SER A 100 -3.32 -13.47 -17.01
N PHE A 101 -3.32 -12.96 -18.24
CA PHE A 101 -4.51 -12.45 -18.89
C PHE A 101 -5.05 -13.46 -19.93
N ASP A 102 -6.37 -13.50 -20.07
CA ASP A 102 -7.03 -14.23 -21.16
C ASP A 102 -7.24 -13.31 -22.38
N SER A 103 -7.18 -11.98 -22.19
CA SER A 103 -7.33 -10.97 -23.22
C SER A 103 -5.96 -10.50 -23.73
N ALA A 104 -5.73 -10.61 -25.03
CA ALA A 104 -4.52 -10.10 -25.68
C ALA A 104 -4.34 -8.59 -25.50
N PHE A 105 -5.43 -7.82 -25.48
CA PHE A 105 -5.37 -6.38 -25.18
C PHE A 105 -4.84 -6.10 -23.76
N CYS A 106 -5.35 -6.81 -22.75
CA CYS A 106 -4.90 -6.63 -21.37
C CYS A 106 -3.44 -7.04 -21.19
N GLU A 107 -3.01 -8.11 -21.82
CA GLU A 107 -1.61 -8.58 -21.79
C GLU A 107 -0.67 -7.54 -22.44
N MET A 108 -1.05 -7.01 -23.60
CA MET A 108 -0.27 -5.94 -24.25
C MET A 108 -0.25 -4.64 -23.44
N LEU A 109 -1.40 -4.23 -22.88
CA LEU A 109 -1.49 -3.04 -22.03
C LEU A 109 -0.56 -3.18 -20.82
N ASP A 110 -0.61 -4.32 -20.14
CA ASP A 110 0.24 -4.61 -18.98
C ASP A 110 1.72 -4.64 -19.37
N SER A 111 2.07 -5.34 -20.44
CA SER A 111 3.46 -5.46 -20.93
C SER A 111 4.06 -4.08 -21.26
N ARG A 112 3.37 -3.25 -22.04
CA ARG A 112 3.83 -1.89 -22.38
C ARG A 112 3.89 -0.97 -21.16
N TYR A 113 2.92 -1.09 -20.26
CA TYR A 113 2.91 -0.32 -19.00
C TYR A 113 4.06 -0.73 -18.10
N MET A 114 4.28 -2.04 -17.90
CA MET A 114 5.37 -2.55 -17.07
C MET A 114 6.74 -2.24 -17.67
N GLU A 115 6.93 -2.35 -18.99
CA GLU A 115 8.15 -1.94 -19.65
C GLU A 115 8.48 -0.46 -19.39
N ARG A 116 7.47 0.43 -19.46
CA ARG A 116 7.64 1.85 -19.14
C ARG A 116 7.96 2.06 -17.68
N LEU A 117 7.28 1.37 -16.80
CA LEU A 117 7.46 1.48 -15.36
C LEU A 117 8.87 1.01 -14.95
N LEU A 118 9.35 -0.11 -15.50
CA LEU A 118 10.67 -0.66 -15.21
C LEU A 118 11.83 0.14 -15.82
N LYS A 119 11.60 0.96 -16.85
CA LYS A 119 12.60 1.94 -17.33
C LYS A 119 12.93 2.99 -16.27
N LYS A 120 12.02 3.23 -15.31
CA LYS A 120 12.26 4.11 -14.16
C LYS A 120 12.93 3.31 -13.05
N ARG A 121 13.97 3.89 -12.45
CA ARG A 121 14.59 3.28 -11.27
C ARG A 121 13.64 3.41 -10.09
N MET A 122 13.23 2.29 -9.54
CA MET A 122 12.40 2.23 -8.34
C MET A 122 13.21 1.76 -7.14
N PHE A 123 12.87 2.29 -5.97
CA PHE A 123 13.61 2.00 -4.75
C PHE A 123 12.66 1.58 -3.64
N HIS A 124 13.13 0.65 -2.82
CA HIS A 124 12.44 0.18 -1.63
C HIS A 124 13.30 0.45 -0.40
N ASN A 125 12.68 0.91 0.68
CA ASN A 125 13.33 1.09 1.97
C ASN A 125 12.89 -0.03 2.91
N VAL A 126 13.84 -0.80 3.42
CA VAL A 126 13.60 -1.79 4.48
C VAL A 126 14.20 -1.27 5.77
N GLN A 127 13.45 -1.30 6.85
CA GLN A 127 13.85 -0.74 8.13
C GLN A 127 13.95 -1.80 9.22
N TYR A 128 14.97 -1.67 10.03
CA TYR A 128 15.22 -2.57 11.16
C TYR A 128 15.57 -1.75 12.41
N LEU A 129 15.02 -2.18 13.54
CA LEU A 129 15.42 -1.73 14.86
C LEU A 129 16.00 -2.92 15.62
N THR A 130 17.27 -2.83 15.99
CA THR A 130 17.92 -3.88 16.79
C THR A 130 18.13 -3.36 18.20
N VAL A 131 17.66 -4.11 19.20
CA VAL A 131 17.95 -3.87 20.60
C VAL A 131 19.09 -4.78 21.03
N VAL A 132 20.11 -4.19 21.64
CA VAL A 132 21.27 -4.93 22.16
C VAL A 132 21.35 -4.69 23.67
N ARG A 133 21.36 -5.78 24.46
CA ARG A 133 21.56 -5.76 25.91
C ARG A 133 22.99 -6.21 26.24
N ALA A 134 23.78 -5.34 26.80
CA ALA A 134 25.15 -5.66 27.22
C ALA A 134 25.16 -6.71 28.33
N ASP A 135 26.11 -7.64 28.27
CA ASP A 135 26.35 -8.60 29.36
C ASP A 135 26.81 -7.88 30.62
N LEU A 136 26.25 -8.25 31.76
CA LEU A 136 26.68 -7.81 33.09
C LEU A 136 28.18 -8.07 33.34
N ARG A 137 28.75 -9.03 32.63
CA ARG A 137 30.17 -9.41 32.73
C ARG A 137 31.13 -8.39 32.13
N GLY A 138 30.66 -7.43 31.35
CA GLY A 138 31.47 -6.40 30.66
C GLY A 138 31.39 -4.98 31.22
N ALA A 139 30.35 -4.62 31.97
CA ALA A 139 30.08 -3.28 32.49
C ALA A 139 30.49 -3.15 33.96
N LEU A 140 31.42 -2.28 34.24
CA LEU A 140 32.14 -2.19 35.50
C LEU A 140 31.48 -1.25 36.51
N GLY A 141 30.49 -1.76 37.24
CA GLY A 141 30.16 -1.21 38.57
C GLY A 141 30.79 -2.04 39.68
N VAL A 142 31.13 -1.46 40.82
CA VAL A 142 31.70 -2.18 41.97
C VAL A 142 30.75 -3.27 42.48
N SER A 143 29.45 -3.05 42.44
CA SER A 143 28.39 -4.03 42.77
C SER A 143 28.40 -5.25 41.81
N ASP A 144 28.73 -5.05 40.53
CA ASP A 144 28.72 -6.09 39.53
C ASP A 144 29.96 -6.96 39.58
N LYS A 145 31.11 -6.41 40.07
CA LYS A 145 32.29 -7.22 40.37
C LYS A 145 32.06 -8.17 41.55
N ILE A 146 31.28 -7.76 42.55
CA ILE A 146 30.90 -8.60 43.66
C ILE A 146 29.92 -9.70 43.22
N LYS A 147 28.92 -9.38 42.42
CA LYS A 147 28.02 -10.37 41.81
C LYS A 147 28.79 -11.37 40.95
N LYS A 148 29.78 -10.90 40.17
CA LYS A 148 30.64 -11.78 39.37
C LYS A 148 31.48 -12.74 40.18
N LEU A 149 31.98 -12.33 41.33
CA LEU A 149 32.71 -13.19 42.29
C LEU A 149 31.78 -14.26 42.89
N ILE A 150 30.54 -13.89 43.20
CA ILE A 150 29.53 -14.80 43.75
C ILE A 150 29.06 -15.81 42.67
N SER A 151 28.77 -15.32 41.43
CA SER A 151 28.34 -16.19 40.33
C SER A 151 29.48 -17.09 39.80
N SER A 152 30.74 -16.68 39.95
CA SER A 152 31.91 -17.54 39.62
C SER A 152 32.06 -18.74 40.57
N ALA A 153 31.54 -18.63 41.77
CA ALA A 153 31.50 -19.71 42.79
C ALA A 153 30.23 -20.58 42.71
N ALA A 154 29.21 -20.15 41.93
CA ALA A 154 27.99 -20.91 41.76
C ALA A 154 28.16 -22.13 40.83
N GLY A 155 27.42 -23.21 41.08
CA GLY A 155 27.45 -24.40 40.25
C GLY A 155 26.92 -24.14 38.82
N SER A 156 27.23 -25.05 37.89
CA SER A 156 26.84 -24.96 36.50
C SER A 156 25.34 -24.83 36.27
N GLU A 157 24.52 -25.42 37.11
CA GLU A 157 23.05 -25.37 37.03
C GLU A 157 22.49 -23.99 37.39
N VAL A 158 23.04 -23.30 38.41
CA VAL A 158 22.63 -21.96 38.80
C VAL A 158 22.93 -20.96 37.69
N ARG A 159 24.11 -21.08 37.07
CA ARG A 159 24.47 -20.25 35.93
C ARG A 159 23.57 -20.43 34.71
N ALA A 160 23.21 -21.70 34.44
CA ALA A 160 22.30 -22.04 33.35
C ALA A 160 20.88 -21.51 33.63
N GLN A 161 20.47 -21.44 34.88
CA GLN A 161 19.20 -20.91 35.28
C GLN A 161 19.18 -19.35 35.16
N GLU A 162 20.21 -18.69 35.70
CA GLU A 162 20.38 -17.23 35.57
C GLU A 162 20.42 -16.79 34.09
N GLU A 163 21.09 -17.56 33.24
CA GLU A 163 21.15 -17.30 31.78
C GLU A 163 19.77 -17.42 31.11
N ARG A 164 18.99 -18.43 31.51
CA ARG A 164 17.61 -18.59 30.99
C ARG A 164 16.70 -17.46 31.43
N GLU A 165 16.79 -17.04 32.67
CA GLU A 165 16.00 -15.93 33.22
C GLU A 165 16.38 -14.59 32.51
N GLU A 166 17.67 -14.36 32.29
CA GLU A 166 18.15 -13.20 31.55
C GLU A 166 17.65 -13.14 30.09
N ILE A 167 17.63 -14.28 29.40
CA ILE A 167 17.11 -14.39 28.05
C ILE A 167 15.62 -14.14 28.04
N ALA A 168 14.86 -14.75 28.96
CA ALA A 168 13.40 -14.60 29.05
C ALA A 168 13.01 -13.14 29.37
N GLU A 169 13.69 -12.49 30.31
CA GLU A 169 13.48 -11.07 30.64
C GLU A 169 13.73 -10.15 29.41
N PHE A 170 14.80 -10.43 28.67
CA PHE A 170 15.11 -9.66 27.47
C PHE A 170 14.10 -9.90 26.34
N GLU A 171 13.67 -11.15 26.15
CA GLU A 171 12.67 -11.48 25.13
C GLU A 171 11.31 -10.87 25.44
N GLU A 172 10.89 -10.84 26.71
CA GLU A 172 9.69 -10.15 27.15
C GLU A 172 9.75 -8.65 26.87
N LEU A 173 10.86 -7.98 27.26
CA LEU A 173 11.07 -6.57 27.01
C LEU A 173 10.95 -6.24 25.53
N VAL A 174 11.61 -7.00 24.65
CA VAL A 174 11.59 -6.72 23.21
C VAL A 174 10.23 -7.08 22.58
N THR A 175 9.51 -8.06 23.12
CA THR A 175 8.15 -8.37 22.68
C THR A 175 7.18 -7.24 23.03
N ASN A 176 7.29 -6.66 24.23
CA ASN A 176 6.52 -5.49 24.63
C ASN A 176 6.84 -4.29 23.73
N LEU A 177 8.13 -4.06 23.44
CA LEU A 177 8.58 -3.00 22.55
C LEU A 177 8.02 -3.16 21.12
N ALA A 178 8.01 -4.37 20.59
CA ALA A 178 7.43 -4.64 19.28
C ALA A 178 5.90 -4.44 19.27
N THR A 179 5.22 -4.73 20.38
CA THR A 179 3.79 -4.47 20.54
C THR A 179 3.51 -2.97 20.57
N ASP A 180 4.30 -2.19 21.29
CA ASP A 180 4.22 -0.73 21.32
C ASP A 180 4.45 -0.12 19.93
N LEU A 181 5.34 -0.71 19.13
CA LEU A 181 5.63 -0.30 17.77
C LEU A 181 4.67 -0.88 16.71
N LYS A 182 3.56 -1.50 17.10
CA LYS A 182 2.58 -2.08 16.16
C LYS A 182 2.10 -1.09 15.11
N ALA A 183 1.95 0.19 15.45
CA ALA A 183 1.58 1.24 14.51
C ALA A 183 2.63 1.50 13.40
N TYR A 184 3.84 0.99 13.56
CA TYR A 184 4.93 1.03 12.57
C TYR A 184 5.07 -0.31 11.82
N GLY A 185 4.10 -1.21 11.90
CA GLY A 185 4.19 -2.53 11.30
C GLY A 185 5.32 -3.39 11.88
N ALA A 186 5.60 -3.22 13.19
CA ALA A 186 6.72 -3.91 13.84
C ALA A 186 6.50 -5.42 13.92
N ARG A 187 7.51 -6.18 13.50
CA ARG A 187 7.58 -7.64 13.58
C ARG A 187 8.94 -8.09 14.08
N LEU A 188 8.95 -8.89 15.14
CA LEU A 188 10.16 -9.54 15.63
C LEU A 188 10.67 -10.57 14.62
N LEU A 189 11.95 -10.48 14.28
CA LEU A 189 12.62 -11.48 13.46
C LEU A 189 13.04 -12.68 14.29
N GLY A 190 12.87 -13.87 13.74
CA GLY A 190 13.16 -15.11 14.43
C GLY A 190 13.53 -16.25 13.50
N ILE A 191 13.34 -17.46 14.00
CA ILE A 191 13.43 -18.68 13.19
C ILE A 191 12.09 -18.85 12.47
N SER A 192 12.12 -18.87 11.13
CA SER A 192 10.97 -19.10 10.27
C SER A 192 11.09 -20.45 9.55
N TYR A 193 9.97 -21.06 9.20
CA TYR A 193 9.95 -22.33 8.47
C TYR A 193 9.42 -22.09 7.05
N ARG A 194 10.22 -22.45 6.04
CA ARG A 194 9.87 -22.39 4.62
C ARG A 194 10.03 -23.80 4.05
N ASP A 195 8.98 -24.38 3.49
CA ASP A 195 8.98 -25.74 2.97
C ASP A 195 9.52 -26.79 3.98
N GLY A 196 9.16 -26.63 5.27
CA GLY A 196 9.62 -27.49 6.35
C GLY A 196 11.08 -27.33 6.76
N GLN A 197 11.81 -26.39 6.17
CA GLN A 197 13.21 -26.09 6.52
C GLN A 197 13.30 -24.83 7.38
N PRO A 198 14.13 -24.84 8.45
CA PRO A 198 14.32 -23.68 9.31
C PRO A 198 15.25 -22.65 8.68
N TYR A 199 14.84 -21.39 8.70
CA TYR A 199 15.60 -20.22 8.27
C TYR A 199 15.76 -19.25 9.44
N SER A 200 16.84 -18.47 9.44
CA SER A 200 17.10 -17.43 10.42
C SER A 200 16.93 -16.05 9.78
N GLU A 201 15.81 -15.39 10.05
CA GLU A 201 15.54 -14.05 9.55
C GLU A 201 16.55 -12.99 10.07
N PRO A 202 17.02 -13.05 11.35
CA PRO A 202 18.11 -12.17 11.79
C PRO A 202 19.39 -12.37 10.99
N CYS A 203 19.73 -13.60 10.60
CA CYS A 203 20.90 -13.86 9.76
C CYS A 203 20.71 -13.29 8.34
N GLU A 204 19.50 -13.30 7.79
CA GLU A 204 19.16 -12.63 6.52
C GLU A 204 19.43 -11.13 6.61
N PHE A 205 19.01 -10.49 7.70
CA PHE A 205 19.29 -9.07 7.94
C PHE A 205 20.80 -8.77 8.06
N PHE A 206 21.54 -9.53 8.87
CA PHE A 206 22.99 -9.31 9.01
C PHE A 206 23.73 -9.54 7.70
N GLN A 207 23.31 -10.58 6.96
CA GLN A 207 23.87 -10.88 5.65
C GLN A 207 23.60 -9.74 4.67
N SER A 208 22.42 -9.11 4.70
CA SER A 208 22.06 -8.01 3.80
C SER A 208 22.96 -6.77 4.02
N ILE A 209 23.36 -6.46 5.27
CA ILE A 209 24.35 -5.40 5.55
C ILE A 209 25.70 -5.78 4.94
N LEU A 210 26.16 -7.02 5.18
CA LEU A 210 27.47 -7.50 4.69
C LEU A 210 27.54 -7.60 3.17
N SER A 211 26.41 -7.80 2.51
CA SER A 211 26.30 -7.83 1.05
C SER A 211 25.81 -6.52 0.44
N CYS A 212 25.94 -5.41 1.17
CA CYS A 212 25.60 -4.07 0.69
C CYS A 212 24.15 -3.96 0.15
N GLY A 213 23.18 -4.50 0.89
CA GLY A 213 21.76 -4.45 0.57
C GLY A 213 21.22 -5.65 -0.22
N VAL A 214 22.05 -6.57 -0.67
CA VAL A 214 21.59 -7.78 -1.36
C VAL A 214 21.06 -8.78 -0.33
N GLU A 215 19.77 -9.07 -0.35
CA GLU A 215 19.13 -10.05 0.53
C GLU A 215 19.23 -11.46 -0.02
N ARG A 216 19.55 -12.42 0.85
CA ARG A 216 19.56 -13.84 0.53
C ARG A 216 18.90 -14.64 1.64
N PRO A 217 18.12 -15.67 1.33
CA PRO A 217 17.55 -16.55 2.35
C PRO A 217 18.67 -17.31 3.07
N MET A 218 18.67 -17.25 4.41
CA MET A 218 19.69 -17.83 5.26
C MET A 218 19.11 -18.98 6.09
N ARG A 219 19.50 -20.22 5.82
CA ARG A 219 19.10 -21.36 6.66
C ARG A 219 19.62 -21.19 8.08
N LEU A 220 18.94 -21.80 9.05
CA LEU A 220 19.41 -21.79 10.44
C LEU A 220 20.80 -22.45 10.52
N PRO A 221 21.86 -21.69 10.93
CA PRO A 221 23.22 -22.21 10.90
C PRO A 221 23.45 -23.28 11.98
N ARG A 222 24.20 -24.32 11.63
CA ARG A 222 24.72 -25.33 12.57
C ARG A 222 26.10 -24.98 13.13
N MET A 223 26.70 -23.90 12.64
CA MET A 223 27.98 -23.34 13.07
C MET A 223 27.76 -21.96 13.70
N ALA A 224 28.82 -21.32 14.18
CA ALA A 224 28.70 -19.95 14.67
C ALA A 224 28.21 -19.01 13.56
N ILE A 225 27.25 -18.12 13.88
CA ILE A 225 26.63 -17.21 12.93
C ILE A 225 27.70 -16.39 12.20
N ARG A 226 28.74 -15.91 12.91
CA ARG A 226 29.84 -15.14 12.35
C ARG A 226 30.62 -15.85 11.23
N ASP A 227 30.68 -17.17 11.27
CA ASP A 227 31.40 -17.99 10.28
C ASP A 227 30.48 -18.36 9.09
N TYR A 228 29.19 -18.02 9.18
CA TYR A 228 28.16 -18.40 8.22
C TYR A 228 27.59 -17.22 7.41
N VAL A 229 27.35 -16.05 8.03
CA VAL A 229 26.61 -14.94 7.38
C VAL A 229 27.45 -14.16 6.37
N GLY A 230 28.76 -14.31 6.38
CA GLY A 230 29.69 -13.61 5.47
C GLY A 230 29.78 -14.31 4.12
N VAL A 231 28.76 -14.12 3.25
CA VAL A 231 28.70 -14.78 1.93
C VAL A 231 29.31 -13.94 0.80
N SER A 232 29.54 -12.66 1.01
CA SER A 232 30.13 -11.75 0.01
C SER A 232 31.61 -11.54 0.29
N ARG A 233 32.39 -11.40 -0.78
CA ARG A 233 33.80 -11.02 -0.66
C ARG A 233 33.90 -9.49 -0.57
N LEU A 234 34.44 -8.99 0.52
CA LEU A 234 34.68 -7.56 0.75
C LEU A 234 36.13 -7.20 0.47
N HIS A 235 36.33 -6.12 -0.25
CA HIS A 235 37.61 -5.52 -0.50
C HIS A 235 37.58 -4.04 -0.11
N PHE A 236 38.48 -3.61 0.76
CA PHE A 236 38.63 -2.23 1.19
C PHE A 236 39.86 -1.57 0.56
N SER A 237 39.64 -0.46 -0.11
CA SER A 237 40.69 0.42 -0.63
C SER A 237 40.77 1.67 0.27
N LYS A 238 41.55 2.68 -0.09
CA LYS A 238 41.74 3.87 0.73
C LYS A 238 40.43 4.65 0.99
N ARG A 239 39.53 4.80 -0.02
CA ARG A 239 38.35 5.63 0.06
C ARG A 239 37.10 4.94 -0.47
N THR A 240 37.23 3.74 -0.97
CA THR A 240 36.18 2.94 -1.54
C THR A 240 36.28 1.51 -1.07
N MET A 241 35.14 0.85 -1.05
CA MET A 241 35.06 -0.59 -0.89
C MET A 241 34.37 -1.24 -2.08
N HIS A 242 34.60 -2.53 -2.25
CA HIS A 242 33.91 -3.36 -3.23
C HIS A 242 33.38 -4.61 -2.54
N ALA A 243 32.09 -4.84 -2.64
CA ALA A 243 31.41 -6.04 -2.19
C ALA A 243 31.04 -6.88 -3.42
N HIS A 244 31.64 -8.07 -3.54
CA HIS A 244 31.32 -9.02 -4.60
C HIS A 244 30.47 -10.15 -4.03
N ALA A 245 29.21 -10.23 -4.48
CA ALA A 245 28.21 -11.11 -3.93
C ALA A 245 27.91 -12.34 -4.82
N GLY A 246 28.85 -12.74 -5.68
CA GLY A 246 28.80 -13.94 -6.52
C GLY A 246 28.43 -13.69 -7.98
N THR A 247 27.67 -12.63 -8.28
CA THR A 247 27.36 -12.18 -9.66
C THR A 247 27.76 -10.72 -9.83
N ASP A 248 27.99 -10.28 -11.05
CA ASP A 248 28.31 -8.86 -11.31
C ASP A 248 27.10 -7.96 -11.03
N GLU A 249 25.87 -8.45 -11.20
CA GLU A 249 24.66 -7.72 -10.89
C GLU A 249 24.51 -7.43 -9.39
N ASP A 250 24.97 -8.36 -8.55
CA ASP A 250 24.94 -8.26 -7.09
C ASP A 250 26.15 -7.52 -6.53
N SER A 251 27.17 -7.22 -7.36
CA SER A 251 28.36 -6.51 -6.93
C SER A 251 28.08 -5.03 -6.71
N ARG A 252 28.68 -4.44 -5.66
CA ARG A 252 28.52 -3.02 -5.33
C ARG A 252 29.85 -2.39 -4.94
N PHE A 253 30.08 -1.19 -5.48
CA PHE A 253 31.08 -0.27 -4.96
C PHE A 253 30.47 0.59 -3.87
N GLY A 254 31.21 0.84 -2.81
CA GLY A 254 30.71 1.60 -1.66
C GLY A 254 31.72 2.63 -1.15
N ALA A 255 31.19 3.64 -0.47
CA ALA A 255 31.97 4.60 0.31
C ALA A 255 31.18 4.97 1.58
N MET A 256 31.90 5.14 2.70
CA MET A 256 31.28 5.52 3.97
C MET A 256 31.29 7.04 4.14
N ILE A 257 30.15 7.57 4.53
CA ILE A 257 29.99 8.91 5.07
C ILE A 257 29.71 8.79 6.56
N SER A 258 30.39 9.57 7.38
CA SER A 258 30.11 9.71 8.81
C SER A 258 29.77 11.14 9.16
N LEU A 259 28.88 11.30 10.14
CA LEU A 259 28.50 12.60 10.65
C LEU A 259 29.62 13.14 11.54
N LYS A 260 30.04 14.40 11.29
CA LYS A 260 31.05 15.12 12.06
C LYS A 260 30.43 16.08 13.06
N GLU A 261 29.42 16.86 12.61
CA GLU A 261 28.72 17.81 13.46
C GLU A 261 27.20 17.65 13.22
N TYR A 262 26.47 17.71 14.30
CA TYR A 262 25.03 17.57 14.29
C TYR A 262 24.35 18.94 14.03
N PRO A 263 23.14 18.94 13.49
CA PRO A 263 22.38 20.17 13.30
C PRO A 263 22.02 20.80 14.65
N PRO A 264 21.78 22.11 14.70
CA PRO A 264 21.48 22.83 15.94
C PRO A 264 20.18 22.36 16.60
N PHE A 265 19.25 21.80 15.84
CA PHE A 265 18.01 21.18 16.30
C PHE A 265 17.69 19.94 15.50
N THR A 266 16.87 19.04 16.07
CA THR A 266 16.38 17.85 15.39
C THR A 266 14.86 17.86 15.39
N ALA A 267 14.26 17.41 14.28
CA ALA A 267 12.83 17.35 14.12
C ALA A 267 12.43 16.00 13.50
N PRO A 268 11.20 15.52 13.79
CA PRO A 268 10.69 14.33 13.11
C PRO A 268 10.64 14.52 11.61
N GLY A 269 11.14 13.52 10.86
CA GLY A 269 11.18 13.56 9.40
C GLY A 269 12.41 14.29 8.82
N MET A 270 13.34 14.74 9.64
CA MET A 270 14.54 15.42 9.17
C MET A 270 15.31 14.61 8.12
N LEU A 271 15.40 13.30 8.26
CA LEU A 271 16.08 12.39 7.32
C LEU A 271 15.20 11.86 6.18
N ASP A 272 13.94 12.29 6.07
CA ASP A 272 13.00 11.78 5.06
C ASP A 272 13.46 12.10 3.63
N GLY A 273 14.17 13.22 3.44
CA GLY A 273 14.79 13.59 2.16
C GLY A 273 15.77 12.54 1.63
N LEU A 274 16.56 11.91 2.51
CA LEU A 274 17.47 10.83 2.11
C LEU A 274 16.70 9.64 1.54
N MET A 275 15.58 9.26 2.16
CA MET A 275 14.77 8.12 1.73
C MET A 275 14.05 8.33 0.39
N GLN A 276 14.09 9.54 -0.18
CA GLN A 276 13.56 9.87 -1.50
C GLN A 276 14.63 9.94 -2.59
N MET A 277 15.92 9.93 -2.21
CA MET A 277 17.01 10.04 -3.16
C MET A 277 17.07 8.82 -4.09
N PRO A 278 17.33 9.01 -5.41
CA PRO A 278 17.38 7.91 -6.39
C PRO A 278 18.69 7.12 -6.34
N HIS A 279 19.11 6.75 -5.14
CA HIS A 279 20.39 6.08 -4.87
C HIS A 279 20.24 4.93 -3.86
N GLU A 280 21.08 3.91 -4.00
CA GLU A 280 21.18 2.82 -3.04
C GLU A 280 22.09 3.25 -1.87
N PHE A 281 21.69 2.96 -0.64
CA PHE A 281 22.50 3.20 0.55
C PHE A 281 22.04 2.36 1.75
N ILE A 282 22.92 2.28 2.76
CA ILE A 282 22.55 1.79 4.08
C ILE A 282 22.81 2.91 5.09
N LEU A 283 21.74 3.40 5.73
CA LEU A 283 21.81 4.36 6.82
C LEU A 283 21.77 3.60 8.15
N THR A 284 22.81 3.76 8.97
CA THR A 284 22.87 3.14 10.28
C THR A 284 23.02 4.20 11.35
N GLN A 285 22.16 4.13 12.35
CA GLN A 285 22.25 4.93 13.56
C GLN A 285 22.31 4.00 14.77
N SER A 286 23.10 4.36 15.77
CA SER A 286 23.09 3.67 17.07
C SER A 286 22.91 4.68 18.19
N PHE A 287 22.22 4.29 19.25
CA PHE A 287 22.02 5.08 20.44
C PHE A 287 22.22 4.19 21.66
N THR A 288 23.34 4.42 22.36
CA THR A 288 23.69 3.69 23.60
C THR A 288 23.34 4.55 24.78
N LEU A 289 22.43 4.10 25.64
CA LEU A 289 21.96 4.84 26.79
C LEU A 289 23.11 5.06 27.78
N SER A 290 23.11 6.21 28.44
CA SER A 290 24.05 6.55 29.53
C SER A 290 23.30 6.63 30.86
N ASP A 291 23.90 6.12 31.93
CA ASP A 291 23.35 6.27 33.26
C ASP A 291 23.28 7.76 33.65
N LYS A 292 22.21 8.14 34.36
CA LYS A 292 21.96 9.53 34.75
C LYS A 292 23.15 10.25 35.37
N PRO A 293 23.92 9.64 36.32
CA PRO A 293 25.11 10.28 36.91
C PRO A 293 26.20 10.57 35.86
N ILE A 294 26.44 9.64 34.97
CA ILE A 294 27.46 9.79 33.91
C ILE A 294 27.05 10.87 32.91
N ALA A 295 25.78 10.89 32.50
CA ALA A 295 25.25 11.93 31.62
C ALA A 295 25.36 13.32 32.28
N GLN A 296 24.95 13.44 33.55
CA GLN A 296 25.01 14.68 34.33
C GLN A 296 26.45 15.19 34.44
N GLU A 297 27.41 14.32 34.76
CA GLU A 297 28.84 14.69 34.88
C GLU A 297 29.35 15.25 33.55
N ARG A 298 29.05 14.54 32.42
CA ARG A 298 29.53 14.99 31.11
C ARG A 298 28.95 16.32 30.69
N ILE A 299 27.63 16.54 30.88
CA ILE A 299 26.97 17.79 30.55
C ILE A 299 27.48 18.93 31.46
N THR A 300 27.67 18.67 32.77
CA THR A 300 28.22 19.64 33.71
C THR A 300 29.66 20.00 33.36
N ARG A 301 30.48 19.02 32.90
CA ARG A 301 31.83 19.28 32.43
C ARG A 301 31.82 20.18 31.19
N LEU A 302 30.93 19.93 30.22
CA LEU A 302 30.79 20.77 29.04
C LEU A 302 30.37 22.20 29.43
N LYS A 303 29.43 22.37 30.37
CA LYS A 303 29.05 23.68 30.89
C LYS A 303 30.23 24.43 31.45
N ARG A 304 31.09 23.75 32.23
CA ARG A 304 32.32 24.38 32.80
C ARG A 304 33.33 24.79 31.75
N GLN A 305 33.48 23.99 30.66
CA GLN A 305 34.35 24.32 29.57
C GLN A 305 33.90 25.56 28.79
N ILE A 306 32.59 25.70 28.54
CA ILE A 306 32.02 26.87 27.86
C ILE A 306 32.07 28.11 28.77
N ALA A 307 31.78 27.96 30.07
CA ALA A 307 31.91 29.05 31.01
C ALA A 307 33.37 29.57 31.18
N ALA A 308 34.37 28.73 30.84
CA ALA A 308 35.81 29.09 30.82
C ALA A 308 36.26 29.70 29.50
N SER A 309 35.45 29.60 28.41
CA SER A 309 35.69 30.27 27.15
C SER A 309 35.00 31.63 27.15
N ASP A 310 35.39 32.55 26.23
CA ASP A 310 34.78 33.89 26.10
C ASP A 310 33.32 33.87 25.63
N GLU A 311 32.67 32.72 25.52
CA GLU A 311 31.30 32.52 25.05
C GLU A 311 30.23 32.58 26.16
N ARG A 312 30.47 33.32 27.24
CA ARG A 312 29.52 33.50 28.35
C ARG A 312 28.27 34.23 27.87
N GLY A 313 27.10 33.73 28.25
CA GLY A 313 25.78 34.33 27.88
C GLY A 313 25.32 33.96 26.47
N SER A 314 25.99 33.00 25.81
CA SER A 314 25.58 32.47 24.49
C SER A 314 24.34 31.60 24.56
N THR A 315 23.64 31.42 23.46
CA THR A 315 22.51 30.47 23.33
C THR A 315 22.91 29.06 23.73
N VAL A 316 24.18 28.68 23.55
CA VAL A 316 24.74 27.37 23.93
C VAL A 316 24.69 27.12 25.45
N GLU A 317 24.90 28.14 26.26
CA GLU A 317 24.77 28.00 27.73
C GLU A 317 23.33 27.72 28.14
N GLN A 318 22.37 28.37 27.48
CA GLN A 318 20.93 28.14 27.71
C GLN A 318 20.52 26.74 27.29
N ASP A 319 21.01 26.25 26.17
CA ASP A 319 20.75 24.90 25.65
C ASP A 319 21.29 23.81 26.60
N ILE A 320 22.47 24.04 27.18
CA ILE A 320 23.02 23.13 28.20
C ILE A 320 22.19 23.13 29.48
N ASP A 321 21.72 24.29 29.93
CA ASP A 321 20.84 24.34 31.09
C ASP A 321 19.49 23.67 30.83
N PHE A 322 18.94 23.80 29.62
CA PHE A 322 17.77 23.06 29.21
C PHE A 322 18.05 21.53 29.20
N ALA A 323 19.18 21.10 28.67
CA ALA A 323 19.57 19.69 28.67
C ALA A 323 19.69 19.13 30.12
N LEU A 324 20.32 19.87 31.04
CA LEU A 324 20.40 19.47 32.46
C LEU A 324 19.00 19.39 33.12
N ASN A 325 18.15 20.38 32.89
CA ASN A 325 16.79 20.37 33.40
C ASN A 325 15.97 19.21 32.89
N SER A 326 16.02 18.92 31.57
CA SER A 326 15.34 17.77 30.95
C SER A 326 15.81 16.43 31.49
N LEU A 327 17.12 16.29 31.79
CA LEU A 327 17.69 15.12 32.47
C LEU A 327 17.20 14.98 33.90
N MET A 328 17.19 16.10 34.64
CA MET A 328 16.76 16.09 36.05
C MET A 328 15.28 15.80 36.21
N ASN A 329 14.44 16.38 35.35
CA ASN A 329 12.99 16.18 35.31
C ASN A 329 12.58 14.83 34.68
N GLN A 330 13.53 14.04 34.19
CA GLN A 330 13.29 12.78 33.49
C GLN A 330 12.44 12.92 32.22
N GLU A 331 12.47 14.08 31.56
CA GLU A 331 11.81 14.32 30.27
C GLU A 331 12.57 13.67 29.12
N ALA A 332 13.89 13.50 29.26
CA ALA A 332 14.76 12.81 28.34
C ALA A 332 15.85 12.02 29.06
N VAL A 333 16.32 10.95 28.44
CA VAL A 333 17.58 10.27 28.80
C VAL A 333 18.64 10.67 27.78
N PHE A 334 19.93 10.63 28.19
CA PHE A 334 21.04 10.93 27.31
C PHE A 334 21.78 9.66 26.91
N GLY A 335 22.33 9.66 25.74
CA GLY A 335 23.09 8.52 25.23
C GLY A 335 24.13 8.93 24.20
N VAL A 336 24.99 8.00 23.87
CA VAL A 336 26.00 8.15 22.83
C VAL A 336 25.40 7.73 21.50
N HIS A 337 25.29 8.69 20.58
CA HIS A 337 24.73 8.49 19.25
C HIS A 337 25.83 8.42 18.19
N HIS A 338 25.62 7.59 17.19
CA HIS A 338 26.44 7.48 15.99
C HIS A 338 25.51 7.43 14.77
N LEU A 339 25.93 8.07 13.68
CA LEU A 339 25.28 8.00 12.40
C LEU A 339 26.31 7.82 11.29
N SER A 340 26.12 6.81 10.46
CA SER A 340 26.91 6.56 9.26
C SER A 340 26.02 6.17 8.09
N LEU A 341 26.48 6.49 6.88
CA LEU A 341 25.80 6.22 5.62
C LEU A 341 26.76 5.52 4.66
N LEU A 342 26.46 4.28 4.29
CA LEU A 342 27.13 3.56 3.24
C LEU A 342 26.47 3.90 1.91
N CYS A 343 27.13 4.73 1.09
CA CYS A 343 26.73 5.07 -0.25
C CYS A 343 27.10 3.94 -1.20
N LEU A 344 26.18 3.50 -2.07
CA LEU A 344 26.34 2.33 -2.93
C LEU A 344 26.12 2.68 -4.41
N SER A 345 26.90 2.08 -5.29
CA SER A 345 26.74 2.14 -6.75
C SER A 345 27.14 0.82 -7.40
N ARG A 346 26.63 0.55 -8.60
CA ARG A 346 27.07 -0.61 -9.40
C ARG A 346 28.45 -0.38 -10.07
N ASP A 347 28.84 0.88 -10.24
CA ASP A 347 30.10 1.28 -10.85
C ASP A 347 30.80 2.38 -10.04
N LEU A 348 32.11 2.54 -10.25
CA LEU A 348 32.90 3.53 -9.55
C LEU A 348 32.62 4.97 -9.99
N ASP A 349 32.26 5.18 -11.25
CA ASP A 349 32.01 6.52 -11.79
C ASP A 349 30.70 7.08 -11.19
N GLY A 350 29.67 6.23 -11.11
CA GLY A 350 28.39 6.56 -10.46
C GLY A 350 28.52 6.82 -8.97
N LEU A 351 29.45 6.15 -8.28
CA LEU A 351 29.63 6.31 -6.83
C LEU A 351 29.97 7.75 -6.44
N GLY A 352 30.76 8.47 -7.26
CA GLY A 352 31.07 9.88 -7.04
C GLY A 352 29.81 10.75 -6.97
N LYS A 353 28.86 10.53 -7.88
CA LYS A 353 27.58 11.23 -7.93
C LYS A 353 26.73 10.88 -6.70
N VAL A 354 26.63 9.60 -6.33
CA VAL A 354 25.90 9.16 -5.14
C VAL A 354 26.38 9.87 -3.88
N ILE A 355 27.69 9.94 -3.68
CA ILE A 355 28.30 10.61 -2.52
C ILE A 355 27.98 12.12 -2.54
N SER A 356 28.08 12.77 -3.70
CA SER A 356 27.77 14.20 -3.85
C SER A 356 26.31 14.50 -3.53
N ASP A 357 25.37 13.74 -4.10
CA ASP A 357 23.94 13.97 -3.95
C ASP A 357 23.49 13.71 -2.50
N LEU A 358 23.89 12.57 -1.90
CA LEU A 358 23.57 12.25 -0.51
C LEU A 358 24.25 13.22 0.47
N GLY A 359 25.50 13.63 0.18
CA GLY A 359 26.22 14.63 0.97
C GLY A 359 25.56 15.99 0.92
N THR A 360 25.09 16.44 -0.24
CA THR A 360 24.33 17.68 -0.38
C THR A 360 23.04 17.63 0.45
N CYS A 361 22.30 16.52 0.37
CA CYS A 361 21.10 16.31 1.18
C CYS A 361 21.37 16.44 2.69
N LEU A 362 22.49 15.88 3.19
CA LEU A 362 22.92 16.07 4.59
C LEU A 362 23.29 17.53 4.90
N THR A 363 23.97 18.21 3.98
CA THR A 363 24.33 19.63 4.15
C THR A 363 23.09 20.54 4.21
N ASP A 364 22.09 20.28 3.39
CA ASP A 364 20.81 21.00 3.40
C ASP A 364 20.06 20.85 4.74
N MET A 365 20.33 19.78 5.48
CA MET A 365 19.83 19.57 6.84
C MET A 365 20.74 20.19 7.93
N ASN A 366 21.69 21.02 7.57
CA ASN A 366 22.69 21.60 8.47
C ASN A 366 23.56 20.54 9.19
N MET A 367 23.86 19.43 8.53
CA MET A 367 24.73 18.37 9.04
C MET A 367 26.11 18.49 8.38
N THR A 368 27.17 18.57 9.18
CA THR A 368 28.55 18.48 8.67
C THR A 368 28.96 17.03 8.58
N TRP A 369 29.30 16.58 7.40
CA TRP A 369 29.68 15.20 7.13
C TRP A 369 31.10 15.11 6.54
N LEU A 370 31.66 13.92 6.57
CA LEU A 370 32.92 13.61 5.92
C LEU A 370 32.86 12.22 5.27
N ARG A 371 33.59 12.07 4.17
CA ARG A 371 33.84 10.77 3.58
C ARG A 371 35.02 10.12 4.29
N GLU A 372 34.79 8.92 4.81
CA GLU A 372 35.81 8.15 5.50
C GLU A 372 36.92 7.65 4.54
N ASP A 373 38.16 7.68 5.02
CA ASP A 373 39.32 7.12 4.32
C ASP A 373 40.08 6.12 5.21
N LEU A 374 40.92 6.55 6.14
CA LEU A 374 41.63 5.65 7.06
C LEU A 374 40.68 4.83 7.94
N ASN A 375 39.51 5.35 8.23
CA ASN A 375 38.51 4.71 9.08
C ASN A 375 37.40 3.99 8.27
N LEU A 376 37.53 3.86 6.94
CA LEU A 376 36.52 3.27 6.06
C LEU A 376 36.09 1.87 6.52
N GLU A 377 37.03 0.99 6.75
CA GLU A 377 36.80 -0.39 7.17
C GLU A 377 36.11 -0.45 8.54
N ALA A 378 36.62 0.31 9.52
CA ALA A 378 35.98 0.38 10.84
C ALA A 378 34.56 0.93 10.77
N ALA A 379 34.31 2.00 9.99
CA ALA A 379 33.01 2.56 9.79
C ALA A 379 32.03 1.56 9.12
N PHE A 380 32.52 0.72 8.22
CA PHE A 380 31.72 -0.37 7.65
C PHE A 380 31.29 -1.39 8.70
N TRP A 381 32.26 -1.87 9.53
CA TRP A 381 31.97 -2.85 10.58
C TRP A 381 31.10 -2.26 11.71
N ALA A 382 31.14 -0.94 11.91
CA ALA A 382 30.29 -0.23 12.87
C ALA A 382 28.78 -0.32 12.50
N GLN A 383 28.44 -0.68 11.27
CA GLN A 383 27.03 -0.84 10.87
C GLN A 383 26.37 -2.08 11.50
N LEU A 384 27.17 -3.10 11.86
CA LEU A 384 26.64 -4.31 12.48
C LEU A 384 26.19 -4.03 13.93
N PRO A 385 24.93 -4.24 14.29
CA PRO A 385 24.44 -4.05 15.66
C PRO A 385 25.29 -4.78 16.71
N GLY A 386 25.72 -4.04 17.72
CA GLY A 386 26.59 -4.55 18.79
C GLY A 386 28.08 -4.28 18.60
N ASN A 387 28.51 -3.79 17.43
CA ASN A 387 29.93 -3.48 17.13
C ASN A 387 30.36 -2.09 17.63
N HIS A 388 30.11 -1.77 18.91
CA HIS A 388 30.46 -0.48 19.52
C HIS A 388 31.90 -0.08 19.38
N SER A 389 32.86 -1.04 19.40
CA SER A 389 34.30 -0.80 19.33
C SER A 389 34.75 -0.22 17.99
N TYR A 390 33.97 -0.37 16.94
CA TYR A 390 34.26 0.16 15.60
C TYR A 390 33.72 1.58 15.38
N ILE A 391 32.89 2.11 16.31
CA ILE A 391 32.37 3.46 16.22
C ILE A 391 33.45 4.49 16.56
N ALA A 392 33.98 5.18 15.55
CA ALA A 392 34.99 6.20 15.71
C ALA A 392 34.39 7.61 15.96
N ARG A 393 33.20 7.87 15.43
CA ARG A 393 32.56 9.20 15.54
C ARG A 393 31.22 9.05 16.23
N SER A 394 31.10 9.70 17.36
CA SER A 394 29.87 9.69 18.16
C SER A 394 29.71 11.02 18.89
N ALA A 395 28.46 11.35 19.22
CA ALA A 395 28.10 12.52 20.03
C ALA A 395 27.13 12.12 21.14
N MET A 396 27.08 12.89 22.21
CA MET A 396 26.07 12.73 23.23
C MET A 396 24.83 13.49 22.81
N LEU A 397 23.71 12.79 22.68
CA LEU A 397 22.41 13.35 22.36
C LEU A 397 21.37 12.99 23.44
N SER A 398 20.27 13.74 23.48
CA SER A 398 19.08 13.33 24.21
C SER A 398 18.27 12.28 23.45
N SER A 399 17.46 11.51 24.16
CA SER A 399 16.50 10.58 23.53
C SER A 399 15.48 11.29 22.63
N ALA A 400 15.13 12.55 22.91
CA ALA A 400 14.30 13.38 22.06
C ALA A 400 14.99 13.71 20.73
N ASN A 401 16.28 14.07 20.75
CA ASN A 401 17.07 14.27 19.52
C ASN A 401 17.16 12.99 18.69
N TYR A 402 17.44 11.86 19.34
CA TYR A 402 17.45 10.56 18.65
C TYR A 402 16.09 10.20 18.05
N ALA A 403 14.98 10.43 18.78
CA ALA A 403 13.63 10.22 18.25
C ALA A 403 13.30 11.12 17.04
N GLY A 404 13.90 12.30 16.95
CA GLY A 404 13.81 13.19 15.79
C GLY A 404 14.60 12.66 14.59
N LEU A 405 15.83 12.16 14.80
CA LEU A 405 16.69 11.60 13.77
C LEU A 405 16.23 10.20 13.31
N SER A 406 15.71 9.36 14.22
CA SER A 406 15.17 8.03 13.92
C SER A 406 13.65 8.07 13.89
N SER A 407 13.09 8.70 12.87
CA SER A 407 11.64 8.92 12.74
C SER A 407 10.87 7.64 12.45
N MET A 408 11.52 6.60 11.96
CA MET A 408 10.91 5.35 11.48
C MET A 408 9.84 5.61 10.40
N HIS A 409 10.02 6.68 9.61
CA HIS A 409 9.18 7.03 8.50
C HIS A 409 9.49 6.14 7.30
N ASN A 410 8.48 5.81 6.50
CA ASN A 410 8.63 5.05 5.28
C ASN A 410 7.55 5.41 4.26
N PHE A 411 7.65 4.84 3.07
CA PHE A 411 6.66 4.96 2.01
C PHE A 411 5.82 3.69 1.94
N ALA A 412 4.53 3.86 1.68
CA ALA A 412 3.63 2.74 1.48
C ALA A 412 4.02 1.95 0.22
N THR A 413 4.11 0.64 0.36
CA THR A 413 4.44 -0.29 -0.73
C THR A 413 3.25 -1.14 -1.17
N GLY A 414 2.13 -1.08 -0.44
CA GLY A 414 1.04 -2.05 -0.59
C GLY A 414 1.44 -3.43 -0.09
N SER A 415 0.58 -4.42 -0.31
CA SER A 415 0.82 -5.81 0.09
C SER A 415 0.74 -6.75 -1.10
N ALA A 416 1.70 -7.67 -1.20
CA ALA A 416 1.68 -8.79 -2.14
C ALA A 416 1.20 -10.09 -1.48
N ASP A 417 1.18 -10.14 -0.15
CA ASP A 417 0.89 -11.33 0.63
C ASP A 417 -0.52 -11.28 1.23
N ASP A 418 -1.08 -12.45 1.49
CA ASP A 418 -2.41 -12.65 2.10
C ASP A 418 -3.56 -11.90 1.42
N LEU A 419 -3.52 -11.85 0.09
CA LEU A 419 -4.51 -11.17 -0.72
C LEU A 419 -5.81 -11.96 -0.84
N HIS A 420 -6.96 -11.25 -0.79
CA HIS A 420 -8.28 -11.88 -0.96
C HIS A 420 -8.40 -12.59 -2.32
N TRP A 421 -8.00 -11.93 -3.40
CA TRP A 421 -7.99 -12.50 -4.75
C TRP A 421 -6.66 -13.17 -5.14
N LYS A 422 -5.76 -13.43 -4.16
CA LYS A 422 -4.49 -14.17 -4.28
C LYS A 422 -3.43 -13.56 -5.19
N VAL A 423 -3.78 -12.59 -6.03
CA VAL A 423 -2.87 -11.91 -6.97
C VAL A 423 -3.07 -10.41 -6.82
N PRO A 424 -1.98 -9.60 -6.82
CA PRO A 424 -2.09 -8.14 -6.87
C PRO A 424 -2.78 -7.67 -8.14
N ILE A 425 -3.54 -6.58 -8.05
CA ILE A 425 -4.24 -6.03 -9.20
C ILE A 425 -3.29 -5.29 -10.13
N SER A 426 -2.50 -4.37 -9.60
CA SER A 426 -1.58 -3.57 -10.39
C SER A 426 -0.40 -3.10 -9.58
N LEU A 427 0.64 -2.67 -10.28
CA LEU A 427 1.78 -1.96 -9.73
C LEU A 427 1.69 -0.49 -10.13
N LEU A 428 1.74 0.42 -9.17
CA LEU A 428 1.71 1.86 -9.40
C LEU A 428 3.03 2.51 -8.95
N GLU A 429 3.40 3.61 -9.59
CA GLU A 429 4.50 4.46 -9.14
C GLU A 429 4.02 5.42 -8.06
N THR A 430 4.80 5.61 -6.99
CA THR A 430 4.55 6.68 -6.01
C THR A 430 5.37 7.93 -6.34
N THR A 431 5.04 9.06 -5.72
CA THR A 431 5.83 10.31 -5.88
C THR A 431 7.24 10.21 -5.31
N SER A 432 7.52 9.19 -4.50
CA SER A 432 8.85 8.89 -3.92
C SER A 432 9.67 7.87 -4.73
N GLN A 433 9.20 7.52 -5.95
CA GLN A 433 9.81 6.46 -6.79
C GLN A 433 9.83 5.08 -6.10
N THR A 434 8.89 4.84 -5.21
CA THR A 434 8.68 3.55 -4.58
C THR A 434 7.56 2.81 -5.33
N PRO A 435 7.70 1.52 -5.64
CA PRO A 435 6.61 0.74 -6.21
C PRO A 435 5.50 0.56 -5.19
N TYR A 436 4.25 0.74 -5.62
CA TYR A 436 3.07 0.50 -4.81
C TYR A 436 2.22 -0.61 -5.39
N ILE A 437 2.07 -1.69 -4.66
CA ILE A 437 1.25 -2.84 -5.04
C ILE A 437 -0.20 -2.53 -4.70
N PHE A 438 -1.02 -2.32 -5.73
CA PHE A 438 -2.42 -1.93 -5.58
C PHE A 438 -3.34 -3.14 -5.48
N ASN A 439 -4.27 -3.08 -4.54
CA ASN A 439 -5.39 -4.00 -4.37
C ASN A 439 -6.64 -3.21 -3.99
N PHE A 440 -7.84 -3.72 -4.36
CA PHE A 440 -9.11 -3.11 -3.93
C PHE A 440 -9.47 -3.48 -2.49
N HIS A 441 -9.11 -4.68 -2.07
CA HIS A 441 -9.45 -5.20 -0.74
C HIS A 441 -8.55 -4.59 0.33
N GLY A 442 -9.10 -4.39 1.51
CA GLY A 442 -8.36 -3.96 2.69
C GLY A 442 -7.39 -5.01 3.20
N ASN A 443 -6.60 -4.66 4.21
CA ASN A 443 -5.63 -5.53 4.83
C ASN A 443 -6.15 -6.10 6.17
N GLY A 444 -5.63 -7.24 6.59
CA GLY A 444 -5.92 -7.84 7.88
C GLY A 444 -7.41 -8.12 8.10
N ALA A 445 -8.02 -7.54 9.14
CA ALA A 445 -9.43 -7.75 9.48
C ALA A 445 -10.42 -7.22 8.44
N ALA A 446 -10.00 -6.27 7.61
CA ALA A 446 -10.79 -5.69 6.51
C ALA A 446 -10.56 -6.41 5.17
N ARG A 447 -9.86 -7.54 5.16
CA ARG A 447 -9.47 -8.29 3.95
C ARG A 447 -10.62 -8.62 3.01
N ASP A 448 -11.81 -8.86 3.56
CA ASP A 448 -13.00 -9.20 2.77
C ASP A 448 -13.78 -7.96 2.28
N LEU A 449 -13.34 -6.75 2.66
CA LEU A 449 -13.91 -5.51 2.17
C LEU A 449 -13.16 -5.06 0.92
N GLY A 450 -13.82 -5.14 -0.24
CA GLY A 450 -13.23 -4.74 -1.53
C GLY A 450 -13.97 -3.60 -2.23
N HIS A 451 -15.09 -3.11 -1.67
CA HIS A 451 -15.79 -1.97 -2.26
C HIS A 451 -14.90 -0.72 -2.23
N PHE A 452 -15.04 0.12 -3.23
CA PHE A 452 -14.19 1.29 -3.37
C PHE A 452 -14.96 2.53 -3.85
N LEU A 453 -14.39 3.69 -3.53
CA LEU A 453 -14.92 5.00 -3.84
C LEU A 453 -13.91 5.79 -4.66
N VAL A 454 -14.37 6.46 -5.73
CA VAL A 454 -13.51 7.29 -6.57
C VAL A 454 -14.10 8.67 -6.70
N THR A 455 -13.32 9.71 -6.36
CA THR A 455 -13.72 11.11 -6.55
C THR A 455 -12.76 11.84 -7.46
N GLY A 456 -13.28 12.66 -8.36
CA GLY A 456 -12.43 13.48 -9.22
C GLY A 456 -13.24 14.24 -10.27
N PRO A 457 -12.90 15.48 -10.56
CA PRO A 457 -13.60 16.30 -11.56
C PRO A 457 -13.48 15.71 -12.96
N SER A 458 -14.33 16.19 -13.87
CA SER A 458 -14.20 15.84 -15.31
C SER A 458 -12.82 16.21 -15.82
N GLY A 459 -12.22 15.33 -16.64
CA GLY A 459 -10.89 15.52 -17.19
C GLY A 459 -9.71 15.23 -16.26
N SER A 460 -9.95 14.80 -15.01
CA SER A 460 -8.89 14.42 -14.07
C SER A 460 -8.20 13.08 -14.40
N GLY A 461 -8.71 12.32 -15.37
CA GLY A 461 -8.22 10.97 -15.71
C GLY A 461 -8.92 9.84 -14.98
N LYS A 462 -10.03 10.12 -14.29
CA LYS A 462 -10.83 9.13 -13.54
C LYS A 462 -11.17 7.91 -14.39
N THR A 463 -11.84 8.09 -15.54
CA THR A 463 -12.28 6.99 -16.41
C THR A 463 -11.10 6.16 -16.92
N VAL A 464 -10.02 6.80 -17.39
CA VAL A 464 -8.80 6.11 -17.84
C VAL A 464 -8.21 5.24 -16.72
N SER A 465 -8.11 5.78 -15.50
CA SER A 465 -7.55 5.04 -14.37
C SER A 465 -8.44 3.87 -13.96
N LEU A 466 -9.75 4.02 -14.04
CA LEU A 466 -10.70 2.98 -13.69
C LEU A 466 -10.74 1.85 -14.70
N THR A 467 -10.79 2.16 -15.99
CA THR A 467 -10.72 1.15 -17.05
C THR A 467 -9.35 0.46 -17.06
N PHE A 468 -8.26 1.19 -16.77
CA PHE A 468 -6.94 0.59 -16.56
C PHE A 468 -6.95 -0.40 -15.39
N LEU A 469 -7.45 0.00 -14.22
CA LEU A 469 -7.52 -0.89 -13.05
C LEU A 469 -8.45 -2.08 -13.30
N LEU A 470 -9.53 -1.87 -14.04
CA LEU A 470 -10.41 -2.96 -14.47
C LEU A 470 -9.68 -3.94 -15.39
N ALA A 471 -8.96 -3.44 -16.40
CA ALA A 471 -8.14 -4.28 -17.27
C ALA A 471 -7.13 -5.10 -16.45
N GLN A 472 -6.47 -4.46 -15.49
CA GLN A 472 -5.50 -5.11 -14.60
C GLN A 472 -6.15 -6.18 -13.69
N THR A 473 -7.42 -6.00 -13.31
CA THR A 473 -8.15 -6.97 -12.48
C THR A 473 -8.36 -8.31 -13.21
N LEU A 474 -8.41 -8.31 -14.53
CA LEU A 474 -8.62 -9.52 -15.33
C LEU A 474 -7.42 -10.52 -15.28
N ARG A 475 -6.32 -10.17 -14.59
CA ARG A 475 -5.23 -11.11 -14.26
C ARG A 475 -5.56 -12.12 -13.17
N VAL A 476 -6.57 -11.82 -12.36
CA VAL A 476 -7.03 -12.70 -11.26
C VAL A 476 -7.64 -13.98 -11.85
N LYS A 477 -7.45 -15.11 -11.16
CA LYS A 477 -8.06 -16.39 -11.57
C LYS A 477 -8.88 -17.00 -10.40
N PRO A 478 -10.12 -17.48 -10.67
CA PRO A 478 -10.81 -17.41 -11.96
C PRO A 478 -11.04 -15.97 -12.43
N THR A 479 -11.01 -15.73 -13.75
CA THR A 479 -11.08 -14.39 -14.32
C THR A 479 -12.39 -13.70 -13.92
N PRO A 480 -12.32 -12.51 -13.29
CA PRO A 480 -13.50 -11.80 -12.82
C PRO A 480 -14.46 -11.48 -13.95
N LYS A 481 -15.76 -11.48 -13.62
CA LYS A 481 -16.77 -10.80 -14.45
C LYS A 481 -16.84 -9.34 -14.00
N ALA A 482 -16.94 -8.43 -14.98
CA ALA A 482 -17.01 -7.01 -14.71
C ALA A 482 -18.19 -6.36 -15.39
N VAL A 483 -18.88 -5.48 -14.67
CA VAL A 483 -20.01 -4.71 -15.18
C VAL A 483 -19.73 -3.22 -14.99
N PHE A 484 -19.75 -2.47 -16.07
CA PHE A 484 -19.49 -1.03 -16.07
C PHE A 484 -20.79 -0.27 -16.38
N PHE A 485 -21.31 0.45 -15.39
CA PHE A 485 -22.38 1.44 -15.57
C PHE A 485 -21.75 2.76 -15.92
N ASP A 486 -21.91 3.14 -17.17
CA ASP A 486 -21.20 4.24 -17.80
C ASP A 486 -22.11 5.47 -17.99
N LYS A 487 -21.49 6.61 -18.14
CA LYS A 487 -22.15 7.84 -18.56
C LYS A 487 -21.39 8.43 -19.75
N ASP A 488 -22.15 8.88 -20.74
CA ASP A 488 -21.61 9.48 -21.96
C ASP A 488 -20.69 8.54 -22.79
N ARG A 489 -20.88 7.22 -22.66
CA ARG A 489 -20.18 6.16 -23.42
C ARG A 489 -18.65 6.17 -23.31
N GLY A 490 -18.12 6.63 -22.18
CA GLY A 490 -16.67 6.77 -21.95
C GLY A 490 -15.91 5.44 -21.90
N ALA A 491 -16.54 4.36 -21.44
CA ALA A 491 -15.96 3.01 -21.36
C ALA A 491 -16.36 2.07 -22.51
N GLU A 492 -17.16 2.52 -23.47
CA GLU A 492 -17.71 1.64 -24.51
C GLU A 492 -16.60 0.96 -25.32
N ILE A 493 -15.63 1.72 -25.82
CA ILE A 493 -14.53 1.17 -26.63
C ILE A 493 -13.77 0.09 -25.86
N PHE A 494 -13.50 0.35 -24.58
CA PHE A 494 -12.83 -0.60 -23.70
C PHE A 494 -13.63 -1.90 -23.54
N VAL A 495 -14.92 -1.80 -23.21
CA VAL A 495 -15.77 -2.99 -23.04
C VAL A 495 -15.81 -3.82 -24.31
N ARG A 496 -15.98 -3.18 -25.46
CA ARG A 496 -15.98 -3.87 -26.77
C ARG A 496 -14.62 -4.47 -27.14
N ALA A 497 -13.53 -3.78 -26.81
CA ALA A 497 -12.17 -4.30 -27.02
C ALA A 497 -11.90 -5.57 -26.17
N MET A 498 -12.62 -5.74 -25.06
CA MET A 498 -12.59 -6.97 -24.25
C MET A 498 -13.48 -8.09 -24.80
N GLY A 499 -14.10 -7.92 -25.99
CA GLY A 499 -15.10 -8.84 -26.49
C GLY A 499 -16.41 -8.83 -25.67
N GLY A 500 -16.61 -7.75 -24.92
CA GLY A 500 -17.76 -7.58 -24.05
C GLY A 500 -18.97 -7.00 -24.76
N THR A 501 -20.14 -7.12 -24.08
CA THR A 501 -21.40 -6.56 -24.53
C THR A 501 -21.59 -5.15 -23.94
N TYR A 502 -21.92 -4.18 -24.77
CA TYR A 502 -22.22 -2.83 -24.34
C TYR A 502 -23.58 -2.38 -24.82
N GLU A 503 -24.50 -2.14 -23.88
CA GLU A 503 -25.90 -1.77 -24.13
C GLU A 503 -26.10 -0.27 -23.97
N VAL A 504 -26.67 0.36 -25.01
CA VAL A 504 -26.97 1.80 -24.99
C VAL A 504 -28.47 1.97 -24.73
N LEU A 505 -28.82 2.45 -23.54
CA LEU A 505 -30.20 2.66 -23.13
C LEU A 505 -30.68 4.05 -23.58
N GLU A 506 -31.11 4.16 -24.83
CA GLU A 506 -31.49 5.45 -25.44
C GLU A 506 -33.03 5.63 -25.39
N ALA A 507 -33.45 6.80 -24.95
CA ALA A 507 -34.89 7.12 -24.86
C ALA A 507 -35.58 6.98 -26.22
N GLY A 508 -36.68 6.24 -26.24
CA GLY A 508 -37.47 5.97 -27.45
C GLY A 508 -36.97 4.85 -28.34
N LYS A 509 -35.84 4.21 -27.99
CA LYS A 509 -35.39 2.98 -28.64
C LYS A 509 -35.63 1.76 -27.75
N PRO A 510 -36.29 0.68 -28.25
CA PRO A 510 -36.56 -0.51 -27.44
C PRO A 510 -35.27 -1.09 -26.85
N THR A 511 -35.26 -1.31 -25.54
CA THR A 511 -34.10 -1.91 -24.82
C THR A 511 -34.03 -3.41 -25.04
N GLY A 512 -35.09 -4.06 -25.47
CA GLY A 512 -35.15 -5.51 -25.48
C GLY A 512 -35.46 -6.11 -24.10
N PHE A 513 -35.84 -5.34 -23.09
CA PHE A 513 -36.10 -5.84 -21.74
C PHE A 513 -37.59 -6.24 -21.56
N ASN A 514 -37.80 -7.40 -20.95
CA ASN A 514 -39.13 -7.85 -20.51
C ASN A 514 -38.99 -8.58 -19.16
N PRO A 515 -39.08 -7.87 -18.03
CA PRO A 515 -38.96 -8.47 -16.70
C PRO A 515 -39.97 -9.58 -16.40
N LEU A 516 -41.16 -9.56 -17.04
CA LEU A 516 -42.20 -10.52 -16.79
C LEU A 516 -41.86 -11.94 -17.33
N GLN A 517 -40.83 -12.05 -18.18
CA GLN A 517 -40.37 -13.32 -18.71
C GLN A 517 -39.37 -14.05 -17.80
N LEU A 518 -38.99 -13.49 -16.67
CA LEU A 518 -38.22 -14.17 -15.67
C LEU A 518 -38.83 -15.51 -15.26
N GLU A 519 -38.01 -16.45 -14.82
CA GLU A 519 -38.43 -17.75 -14.33
C GLU A 519 -39.44 -17.59 -13.16
N ASN A 520 -40.52 -18.43 -13.15
CA ASN A 520 -41.56 -18.38 -12.13
C ASN A 520 -41.07 -18.96 -10.78
N THR A 521 -40.17 -18.28 -10.10
CA THR A 521 -39.70 -18.60 -8.74
C THR A 521 -40.33 -17.66 -7.71
N GLY A 522 -40.29 -18.05 -6.41
CA GLY A 522 -40.75 -17.18 -5.33
C GLY A 522 -39.96 -15.85 -5.29
N GLN A 523 -38.62 -15.91 -5.48
CA GLN A 523 -37.75 -14.76 -5.48
C GLN A 523 -38.08 -13.79 -6.65
N ASN A 524 -38.23 -14.31 -7.85
CA ASN A 524 -38.60 -13.49 -9.02
C ASN A 524 -39.97 -12.87 -8.89
N ARG A 525 -40.98 -13.58 -8.33
CA ARG A 525 -42.30 -12.96 -8.06
C ARG A 525 -42.22 -11.83 -7.05
N GLU A 526 -41.47 -12.00 -5.98
CA GLU A 526 -41.27 -10.92 -5.00
C GLU A 526 -40.54 -9.72 -5.62
N PHE A 527 -39.53 -9.96 -6.43
CA PHE A 527 -38.83 -8.91 -7.17
C PHE A 527 -39.80 -8.17 -8.13
N LEU A 528 -40.53 -8.91 -8.96
CA LEU A 528 -41.47 -8.34 -9.91
C LEU A 528 -42.57 -7.53 -9.21
N PHE A 529 -43.04 -8.00 -8.07
CA PHE A 529 -44.02 -7.27 -7.28
C PHE A 529 -43.44 -5.91 -6.82
N ARG A 530 -42.24 -5.89 -6.31
CA ARG A 530 -41.55 -4.64 -5.93
C ARG A 530 -41.29 -3.72 -7.12
N LEU A 531 -40.82 -4.27 -8.25
CA LEU A 531 -40.62 -3.52 -9.48
C LEU A 531 -41.92 -2.85 -9.96
N LEU A 532 -42.99 -3.61 -10.04
CA LEU A 532 -44.31 -3.12 -10.47
C LEU A 532 -44.86 -2.07 -9.50
N LYS A 533 -44.66 -2.21 -8.20
CA LYS A 533 -45.03 -1.17 -7.21
C LYS A 533 -44.33 0.16 -7.52
N VAL A 534 -43.07 0.12 -7.86
CA VAL A 534 -42.29 1.33 -8.22
C VAL A 534 -42.81 1.92 -9.54
N MET A 535 -43.06 1.08 -10.54
CA MET A 535 -43.62 1.53 -11.84
C MET A 535 -45.02 2.17 -11.74
N LEU A 536 -45.83 1.68 -10.80
CA LEU A 536 -47.21 2.11 -10.60
C LEU A 536 -47.37 3.25 -9.59
N ALA A 537 -46.33 3.56 -8.81
CA ALA A 537 -46.34 4.69 -7.88
C ALA A 537 -46.48 6.02 -8.66
N LYS A 538 -47.45 6.86 -8.26
CA LYS A 538 -47.67 8.17 -8.85
C LYS A 538 -47.52 9.25 -7.78
N ASP A 539 -46.72 10.27 -8.06
CA ASP A 539 -46.53 11.45 -7.20
C ASP A 539 -46.23 11.13 -5.72
N SER A 540 -45.39 10.14 -5.44
CA SER A 540 -45.05 9.67 -4.09
C SER A 540 -46.27 9.07 -3.30
N ALA A 541 -47.42 8.86 -3.91
CA ALA A 541 -48.52 8.16 -3.28
C ALA A 541 -48.30 6.64 -3.32
N SER A 542 -48.20 6.00 -2.17
CA SER A 542 -48.19 4.54 -2.05
C SER A 542 -49.49 3.94 -2.57
N LEU A 543 -49.36 2.75 -3.16
CA LEU A 543 -50.55 1.94 -3.50
C LEU A 543 -51.33 1.64 -2.23
N THR A 544 -52.67 1.57 -2.37
CA THR A 544 -53.54 1.09 -1.27
C THR A 544 -53.32 -0.41 -1.06
N GLN A 545 -53.72 -0.93 0.10
CA GLN A 545 -53.63 -2.38 0.37
C GLN A 545 -54.44 -3.18 -0.64
N GLU A 546 -55.60 -2.66 -1.06
CA GLU A 546 -56.43 -3.29 -2.08
C GLU A 546 -55.75 -3.33 -3.45
N ASP A 547 -55.04 -2.27 -3.83
CA ASP A 547 -54.24 -2.21 -5.05
C ASP A 547 -53.10 -3.23 -5.02
N GLU A 548 -52.41 -3.34 -3.87
CA GLU A 548 -51.34 -4.31 -3.68
C GLU A 548 -51.84 -5.74 -3.80
N ASP A 549 -52.95 -6.06 -3.17
CA ASP A 549 -53.62 -7.39 -3.24
C ASP A 549 -54.08 -7.72 -4.67
N ARG A 550 -54.55 -6.73 -5.42
CA ARG A 550 -54.94 -6.90 -6.84
C ARG A 550 -53.69 -7.13 -7.71
N LEU A 551 -52.67 -6.36 -7.51
CA LEU A 551 -51.40 -6.49 -8.23
C LEU A 551 -50.77 -7.87 -8.00
N GLU A 552 -50.67 -8.32 -6.75
CA GLU A 552 -50.15 -9.62 -6.40
C GLU A 552 -50.92 -10.77 -7.07
N ARG A 553 -52.27 -10.74 -6.98
CA ARG A 553 -53.14 -11.74 -7.63
C ARG A 553 -52.95 -11.72 -9.15
N GLY A 554 -52.92 -10.55 -9.77
CA GLY A 554 -52.67 -10.38 -11.20
C GLY A 554 -51.32 -10.93 -11.63
N LEU A 555 -50.25 -10.61 -10.89
CA LEU A 555 -48.90 -11.09 -11.14
C LEU A 555 -48.83 -12.62 -11.01
N VAL A 556 -49.31 -13.20 -9.91
CA VAL A 556 -49.32 -14.66 -9.70
C VAL A 556 -50.05 -15.40 -10.81
N ARG A 557 -51.14 -14.82 -11.33
CA ARG A 557 -51.89 -15.40 -12.45
C ARG A 557 -51.06 -15.30 -13.74
N LEU A 558 -50.50 -14.14 -14.07
CA LEU A 558 -49.67 -13.94 -15.26
C LEU A 558 -48.46 -14.88 -15.27
N MET A 559 -47.80 -15.07 -14.12
CA MET A 559 -46.59 -15.91 -14.03
C MET A 559 -46.86 -17.42 -14.24
N LYS A 560 -48.14 -17.84 -14.31
CA LYS A 560 -48.53 -19.22 -14.70
C LYS A 560 -48.63 -19.40 -16.21
N GLU A 561 -48.75 -18.31 -16.96
CA GLU A 561 -48.79 -18.38 -18.43
C GLU A 561 -47.39 -18.68 -18.99
N PRO A 562 -47.28 -19.19 -20.22
CA PRO A 562 -46.00 -19.33 -20.91
C PRO A 562 -45.24 -18.02 -20.95
N ALA A 563 -43.90 -18.07 -20.85
CA ALA A 563 -43.05 -16.85 -20.79
C ALA A 563 -43.29 -15.89 -21.99
N GLU A 564 -43.54 -16.44 -23.17
CA GLU A 564 -43.78 -15.69 -24.41
C GLU A 564 -45.10 -14.86 -24.38
N GLU A 565 -46.06 -15.25 -23.54
CA GLU A 565 -47.33 -14.57 -23.37
C GLU A 565 -47.30 -13.52 -22.24
N ARG A 566 -46.25 -13.43 -21.45
CA ARG A 566 -46.14 -12.55 -20.31
C ARG A 566 -45.68 -11.16 -20.76
N THR A 567 -46.65 -10.28 -20.96
CA THR A 567 -46.43 -8.88 -21.35
C THR A 567 -47.11 -7.93 -20.37
N LEU A 568 -46.67 -6.66 -20.34
CA LEU A 568 -47.30 -5.59 -19.55
C LEU A 568 -48.79 -5.37 -19.99
N TYR A 569 -49.07 -5.55 -21.27
CA TYR A 569 -50.43 -5.49 -21.78
C TYR A 569 -51.33 -6.60 -21.18
N GLN A 570 -50.83 -7.84 -21.14
CA GLN A 570 -51.61 -8.95 -20.51
C GLN A 570 -51.79 -8.71 -19.01
N LEU A 571 -50.77 -8.22 -18.33
CA LEU A 571 -50.90 -7.82 -16.93
C LEU A 571 -51.97 -6.75 -16.73
N SER A 572 -52.02 -5.72 -17.59
CA SER A 572 -52.98 -4.65 -17.49
C SER A 572 -54.44 -5.19 -17.61
N ARG A 573 -54.65 -6.17 -18.48
CA ARG A 573 -55.99 -6.85 -18.62
C ARG A 573 -56.35 -7.60 -17.34
N LEU A 574 -55.45 -8.22 -16.66
CA LEU A 574 -55.68 -8.91 -15.39
C LEU A 574 -55.93 -7.93 -14.22
N LEU A 575 -55.46 -6.70 -14.36
CA LEU A 575 -55.63 -5.62 -13.37
C LEU A 575 -56.89 -4.75 -13.64
N MET A 576 -57.59 -4.91 -14.76
CA MET A 576 -58.82 -4.16 -15.04
C MET A 576 -59.89 -4.45 -13.99
N GLY A 577 -60.44 -3.42 -13.35
CA GLY A 577 -61.55 -3.53 -12.42
C GLY A 577 -62.86 -3.74 -13.13
N GLN A 578 -63.88 -4.25 -12.40
CA GLN A 578 -65.22 -4.45 -12.92
C GLN A 578 -66.09 -3.17 -13.00
N ALA A 579 -65.66 -2.07 -12.44
CA ALA A 579 -66.34 -0.76 -12.48
C ALA A 579 -65.63 0.18 -13.47
N ARG A 580 -66.35 1.21 -13.96
CA ARG A 580 -65.88 2.23 -14.92
C ARG A 580 -64.43 2.57 -14.74
N ALA A 581 -63.69 2.53 -15.84
CA ALA A 581 -62.26 2.85 -15.86
C ALA A 581 -62.00 4.24 -15.24
N ASP A 582 -61.51 4.26 -14.03
CA ASP A 582 -61.01 5.47 -13.40
C ASP A 582 -59.62 5.73 -13.98
N ALA A 583 -59.33 6.98 -14.30
CA ALA A 583 -58.01 7.41 -14.76
C ALA A 583 -56.87 7.07 -13.75
N ASN A 584 -57.24 6.66 -12.56
CA ASN A 584 -56.34 6.28 -11.45
C ASN A 584 -56.27 4.77 -11.21
N ASP A 585 -57.02 3.93 -11.98
CA ASP A 585 -56.95 2.48 -11.85
C ASP A 585 -55.55 1.94 -12.21
N LEU A 586 -55.14 0.80 -11.60
CA LEU A 586 -53.82 0.17 -11.83
C LEU A 586 -53.52 -0.09 -13.31
N ALA A 587 -54.55 -0.51 -14.07
CA ALA A 587 -54.41 -0.75 -15.51
C ALA A 587 -54.12 0.55 -16.28
N ALA A 588 -54.73 1.67 -15.88
CA ALA A 588 -54.48 2.98 -16.47
C ALA A 588 -53.08 3.51 -16.12
N ARG A 589 -52.59 3.28 -14.88
CA ARG A 589 -51.23 3.64 -14.45
C ARG A 589 -50.16 2.80 -15.17
N LEU A 590 -50.46 1.55 -15.55
CA LEU A 590 -49.55 0.68 -16.28
C LEU A 590 -49.44 1.03 -17.77
N ARG A 591 -50.44 1.69 -18.34
CA ARG A 591 -50.53 1.98 -19.78
C ARG A 591 -49.33 2.69 -20.37
N PRO A 592 -48.72 3.74 -19.73
CA PRO A 592 -47.56 4.42 -20.27
C PRO A 592 -46.35 3.50 -20.54
N TRP A 593 -46.28 2.33 -19.89
CA TRP A 593 -45.22 1.37 -19.97
C TRP A 593 -45.37 0.34 -21.11
N TYR A 594 -46.53 0.27 -21.78
CA TYR A 594 -46.71 -0.64 -22.91
C TYR A 594 -47.43 0.00 -24.12
N ASP A 595 -48.02 1.20 -23.96
CA ASP A 595 -48.72 1.94 -25.01
C ASP A 595 -48.59 3.46 -24.71
N GLY A 596 -47.31 3.96 -24.62
CA GLY A 596 -47.06 5.35 -24.29
C GLY A 596 -45.54 5.66 -24.22
N GLU A 597 -45.18 6.77 -23.56
CA GLU A 597 -43.83 7.34 -23.56
C GLU A 597 -42.74 6.46 -22.94
N LYS A 598 -43.13 5.44 -22.16
CA LYS A 598 -42.18 4.56 -21.42
C LYS A 598 -42.15 3.14 -21.99
N ASP A 599 -42.84 2.87 -23.10
CA ASP A 599 -43.00 1.51 -23.68
C ASP A 599 -41.66 0.91 -24.16
N TRP A 600 -40.72 1.74 -24.53
CA TRP A 600 -39.40 1.36 -25.01
C TRP A 600 -38.54 0.63 -23.95
N LEU A 601 -38.87 0.79 -22.62
CA LEU A 601 -38.03 0.25 -21.57
C LEU A 601 -38.30 -1.24 -21.26
N PHE A 602 -39.56 -1.65 -21.06
CA PHE A 602 -39.92 -3.00 -20.58
C PHE A 602 -40.94 -3.75 -21.44
N ASN A 603 -41.23 -3.25 -22.61
CA ASN A 603 -42.30 -3.82 -23.47
C ASN A 603 -41.74 -4.64 -24.65
N ALA A 604 -40.56 -5.29 -24.48
CA ALA A 604 -40.06 -6.17 -25.52
C ALA A 604 -40.90 -7.49 -25.62
N GLU A 605 -41.01 -8.02 -26.81
CA GLU A 605 -41.66 -9.33 -27.04
C GLU A 605 -40.90 -10.47 -26.37
N ARG A 606 -39.57 -10.38 -26.38
CA ARG A 606 -38.65 -11.31 -25.70
C ARG A 606 -37.63 -10.56 -24.90
N ASP A 607 -37.31 -11.08 -23.72
CA ASP A 607 -36.27 -10.54 -22.90
C ASP A 607 -34.89 -10.85 -23.53
N ALA A 608 -34.20 -9.82 -24.00
CA ALA A 608 -32.93 -9.94 -24.70
C ALA A 608 -31.71 -9.80 -23.75
N LEU A 609 -31.94 -9.38 -22.50
CA LEU A 609 -30.82 -9.22 -21.57
C LEU A 609 -30.23 -10.59 -21.19
N SER A 610 -29.04 -10.88 -21.73
CA SER A 610 -28.29 -12.09 -21.44
C SER A 610 -26.82 -11.74 -21.20
N PHE A 611 -26.25 -12.37 -20.21
CA PHE A 611 -24.82 -12.15 -19.89
C PHE A 611 -23.88 -13.17 -20.60
N GLY A 612 -24.40 -14.22 -21.23
CA GLY A 612 -23.60 -15.15 -22.00
C GLY A 612 -22.25 -15.52 -21.39
N ASP A 613 -21.25 -15.77 -22.26
CA ASP A 613 -19.86 -16.11 -21.86
C ASP A 613 -18.94 -14.89 -21.75
N ALA A 614 -19.41 -13.69 -22.11
CA ALA A 614 -18.62 -12.47 -22.00
C ALA A 614 -18.18 -12.23 -20.56
N ARG A 615 -17.00 -11.64 -20.40
CA ARG A 615 -16.43 -11.31 -19.06
C ARG A 615 -16.70 -9.86 -18.67
N VAL A 616 -16.84 -8.97 -19.64
CA VAL A 616 -17.04 -7.54 -19.39
C VAL A 616 -18.33 -7.09 -20.04
N PHE A 617 -19.15 -6.37 -19.28
CA PHE A 617 -20.43 -5.82 -19.69
C PHE A 617 -20.46 -4.31 -19.44
N GLY A 618 -21.11 -3.57 -20.32
CA GLY A 618 -21.29 -2.13 -20.16
C GLY A 618 -22.72 -1.71 -20.40
N PHE A 619 -23.18 -0.70 -19.65
CA PHE A 619 -24.48 -0.06 -19.83
C PHE A 619 -24.31 1.45 -19.90
N ASP A 620 -24.69 2.08 -21.02
CA ASP A 620 -24.81 3.53 -21.06
C ASP A 620 -26.09 3.96 -20.36
N MET A 621 -25.92 4.66 -19.25
CA MET A 621 -27.01 5.10 -18.39
C MET A 621 -27.43 6.56 -18.64
N THR A 622 -26.88 7.23 -19.64
CA THR A 622 -27.04 8.67 -19.87
C THR A 622 -28.52 9.07 -19.91
N SER A 623 -29.34 8.40 -20.72
CA SER A 623 -30.77 8.70 -20.83
C SER A 623 -31.59 8.29 -19.61
N ILE A 624 -31.20 7.19 -18.97
CA ILE A 624 -31.86 6.69 -17.75
C ILE A 624 -31.60 7.62 -16.56
N LEU A 625 -30.34 8.10 -16.42
CA LEU A 625 -29.98 9.01 -15.33
C LEU A 625 -30.70 10.37 -15.42
N ALA A 626 -31.06 10.81 -16.62
CA ALA A 626 -31.76 12.06 -16.85
C ALA A 626 -33.25 12.00 -16.49
N ASN A 627 -33.85 10.80 -16.35
CA ASN A 627 -35.25 10.59 -16.10
C ASN A 627 -35.49 9.91 -14.73
N ASP A 628 -36.03 10.65 -13.76
CA ASP A 628 -36.26 10.16 -12.40
C ASP A 628 -37.20 8.97 -12.33
N GLU A 629 -38.27 8.95 -13.20
CA GLU A 629 -39.27 7.88 -13.20
C GLU A 629 -38.74 6.56 -13.79
N LEU A 630 -37.85 6.61 -14.77
CA LEU A 630 -37.30 5.43 -15.45
C LEU A 630 -36.07 4.86 -14.73
N ARG A 631 -35.32 5.69 -14.02
CA ARG A 631 -34.06 5.34 -13.38
C ARG A 631 -34.22 4.16 -12.43
N VAL A 632 -35.10 4.26 -11.46
CA VAL A 632 -35.23 3.24 -10.43
C VAL A 632 -35.71 1.89 -10.99
N PRO A 633 -36.78 1.82 -11.82
CA PRO A 633 -37.19 0.57 -12.42
C PRO A 633 -36.12 -0.09 -13.30
N ALA A 634 -35.46 0.68 -14.16
CA ALA A 634 -34.42 0.15 -15.04
C ALA A 634 -33.27 -0.49 -14.26
N LEU A 635 -32.78 0.22 -13.26
CA LEU A 635 -31.69 -0.25 -12.42
C LEU A 635 -32.06 -1.46 -11.57
N MET A 636 -33.28 -1.44 -10.97
CA MET A 636 -33.74 -2.59 -10.21
C MET A 636 -33.74 -3.86 -11.07
N TYR A 637 -34.20 -3.74 -12.33
CA TYR A 637 -34.21 -4.89 -13.24
C TYR A 637 -32.82 -5.33 -13.62
N ILE A 638 -31.94 -4.42 -14.05
CA ILE A 638 -30.56 -4.76 -14.42
C ILE A 638 -29.82 -5.41 -13.25
N TYR A 639 -29.92 -4.82 -12.03
CA TYR A 639 -29.26 -5.39 -10.85
C TYR A 639 -29.82 -6.75 -10.45
N HIS A 640 -31.14 -6.99 -10.61
CA HIS A 640 -31.70 -8.30 -10.35
C HIS A 640 -31.14 -9.35 -11.32
N ARG A 641 -30.99 -9.00 -12.60
CA ARG A 641 -30.38 -9.87 -13.61
C ARG A 641 -28.89 -10.10 -13.35
N LEU A 642 -28.17 -9.10 -12.82
CA LEU A 642 -26.78 -9.24 -12.44
C LEU A 642 -26.56 -10.25 -11.29
N ASP A 643 -27.58 -10.61 -10.52
CA ASP A 643 -27.47 -11.67 -9.51
C ASP A 643 -27.07 -13.02 -10.15
N GLU A 644 -27.39 -13.24 -11.43
CA GLU A 644 -26.97 -14.42 -12.19
C GLU A 644 -25.44 -14.55 -12.32
N LEU A 645 -24.72 -13.42 -12.20
CA LEU A 645 -23.25 -13.41 -12.24
C LEU A 645 -22.61 -13.78 -10.91
N LEU A 646 -23.37 -13.75 -9.80
CA LEU A 646 -22.88 -13.99 -8.45
C LEU A 646 -22.81 -15.49 -8.15
N THR A 647 -21.85 -16.17 -8.75
CA THR A 647 -21.64 -17.62 -8.61
C THR A 647 -20.64 -17.99 -7.51
N GLY A 648 -20.01 -17.00 -6.84
CA GLY A 648 -18.90 -17.16 -5.92
C GLY A 648 -17.52 -16.89 -6.57
N ASP A 649 -17.48 -16.79 -7.89
CA ASP A 649 -16.31 -16.28 -8.62
C ASP A 649 -16.17 -14.77 -8.41
N PRO A 650 -14.97 -14.18 -8.59
CA PRO A 650 -14.77 -12.75 -8.50
C PRO A 650 -15.67 -11.97 -9.46
N VAL A 651 -16.39 -10.96 -8.95
CA VAL A 651 -17.25 -10.07 -9.74
C VAL A 651 -16.98 -8.62 -9.36
N MET A 652 -16.93 -7.74 -10.35
CA MET A 652 -16.71 -6.32 -10.16
C MET A 652 -17.83 -5.49 -10.82
N TYR A 653 -18.51 -4.67 -10.03
CA TYR A 653 -19.46 -3.69 -10.52
C TYR A 653 -18.87 -2.30 -10.35
N PHE A 654 -18.85 -1.54 -11.42
CA PHE A 654 -18.40 -0.17 -11.40
C PHE A 654 -19.49 0.78 -11.87
N MET A 655 -19.76 1.83 -11.09
CA MET A 655 -20.78 2.83 -11.36
C MET A 655 -20.14 4.21 -11.52
N ASP A 656 -20.00 4.68 -12.75
CA ASP A 656 -19.62 6.07 -12.98
C ASP A 656 -20.85 6.98 -12.71
N GLU A 657 -20.65 8.12 -12.06
CA GLU A 657 -21.71 9.00 -11.55
C GLU A 657 -22.75 8.31 -10.65
N GLY A 658 -22.34 7.26 -9.93
CA GLY A 658 -23.22 6.43 -9.11
C GLY A 658 -24.00 7.18 -8.00
N TRP A 659 -23.54 8.37 -7.61
CA TRP A 659 -24.22 9.22 -6.63
C TRP A 659 -25.61 9.70 -7.07
N GLN A 660 -25.85 9.87 -8.38
CA GLN A 660 -27.17 10.25 -8.90
C GLN A 660 -28.24 9.19 -8.58
N LEU A 661 -27.80 7.93 -8.53
CA LEU A 661 -28.64 6.79 -8.20
C LEU A 661 -29.02 6.77 -6.72
N LEU A 662 -28.14 7.29 -5.86
CA LEU A 662 -28.32 7.28 -4.40
C LEU A 662 -29.21 8.42 -3.88
N LYS A 663 -29.70 9.30 -4.74
CA LYS A 663 -30.66 10.33 -4.37
C LYS A 663 -32.04 9.76 -4.04
N ASP A 664 -32.42 8.68 -4.73
CA ASP A 664 -33.68 7.97 -4.47
C ASP A 664 -33.51 7.01 -3.30
N LYS A 665 -34.39 7.14 -2.30
CA LYS A 665 -34.34 6.33 -1.08
C LYS A 665 -34.57 4.85 -1.36
N THR A 666 -35.50 4.51 -2.25
CA THR A 666 -35.84 3.14 -2.59
C THR A 666 -34.67 2.42 -3.24
N PHE A 667 -34.00 3.12 -4.17
CA PHE A 667 -32.80 2.58 -4.81
C PHE A 667 -31.62 2.54 -3.85
N SER A 668 -31.47 3.55 -3.01
CA SER A 668 -30.41 3.59 -1.99
C SER A 668 -30.48 2.40 -1.03
N ASP A 669 -31.67 2.11 -0.51
CA ASP A 669 -31.92 0.95 0.36
C ASP A 669 -31.65 -0.38 -0.37
N PHE A 670 -32.09 -0.46 -1.64
CA PHE A 670 -31.86 -1.63 -2.48
C PHE A 670 -30.37 -1.90 -2.74
N ILE A 671 -29.59 -0.89 -3.12
CA ILE A 671 -28.16 -1.07 -3.42
C ILE A 671 -27.36 -1.42 -2.18
N ILE A 672 -27.67 -0.84 -1.01
CA ILE A 672 -27.01 -1.16 0.27
C ILE A 672 -27.20 -2.65 0.60
N ASP A 673 -28.41 -3.18 0.42
CA ASP A 673 -28.66 -4.61 0.66
C ASP A 673 -27.92 -5.49 -0.36
N LYS A 674 -27.87 -5.07 -1.62
CA LYS A 674 -27.12 -5.75 -2.67
C LYS A 674 -25.63 -5.74 -2.41
N MET A 675 -25.04 -4.66 -1.95
CA MET A 675 -23.60 -4.59 -1.62
C MET A 675 -23.20 -5.65 -0.57
N LYS A 676 -24.06 -5.88 0.44
CA LYS A 676 -23.82 -6.91 1.45
C LYS A 676 -23.81 -8.31 0.84
N THR A 677 -24.71 -8.57 -0.11
CA THR A 677 -24.81 -9.85 -0.81
C THR A 677 -23.63 -10.05 -1.76
N ILE A 678 -23.31 -9.03 -2.57
CA ILE A 678 -22.18 -9.02 -3.51
C ILE A 678 -20.87 -9.33 -2.78
N ARG A 679 -20.61 -8.68 -1.64
CA ARG A 679 -19.44 -8.95 -0.80
C ARG A 679 -19.34 -10.40 -0.36
N LYS A 680 -20.45 -10.99 0.12
CA LYS A 680 -20.48 -12.39 0.58
C LYS A 680 -20.21 -13.39 -0.55
N LEU A 681 -20.51 -13.01 -1.77
CA LEU A 681 -20.32 -13.79 -2.98
C LEU A 681 -19.06 -13.38 -3.79
N ASN A 682 -18.05 -12.90 -3.10
CA ASN A 682 -16.72 -12.57 -3.67
C ASN A 682 -16.74 -11.41 -4.68
N GLY A 683 -17.72 -10.52 -4.58
CA GLY A 683 -17.85 -9.37 -5.48
C GLY A 683 -17.46 -8.05 -4.83
N ILE A 684 -17.08 -7.08 -5.66
CA ILE A 684 -16.80 -5.70 -5.26
C ILE A 684 -17.64 -4.70 -6.04
N VAL A 685 -17.94 -3.57 -5.41
CA VAL A 685 -18.64 -2.45 -6.03
C VAL A 685 -17.81 -1.19 -5.91
N GLY A 686 -17.63 -0.49 -7.02
CA GLY A 686 -16.96 0.81 -7.08
C GLY A 686 -17.94 1.92 -7.45
N PHE A 687 -17.87 3.02 -6.71
CA PHE A 687 -18.65 4.23 -6.97
C PHE A 687 -17.74 5.36 -7.43
N GLY A 688 -17.98 5.87 -8.64
CA GLY A 688 -17.35 7.06 -9.18
C GLY A 688 -18.24 8.30 -9.00
N THR A 689 -17.63 9.46 -8.71
CA THR A 689 -18.30 10.76 -8.68
C THR A 689 -17.34 11.88 -9.04
N GLN A 690 -17.88 12.99 -9.53
CA GLN A 690 -17.10 14.19 -9.77
C GLN A 690 -16.86 15.02 -8.51
N SER A 691 -17.72 14.90 -7.50
CA SER A 691 -17.64 15.68 -6.27
C SER A 691 -17.88 14.80 -5.02
N ALA A 692 -17.00 14.94 -4.03
CA ALA A 692 -17.20 14.31 -2.72
C ALA A 692 -18.47 14.82 -2.02
N ALA A 693 -18.84 16.10 -2.24
CA ALA A 693 -20.05 16.70 -1.67
C ALA A 693 -21.35 15.99 -2.12
N ASP A 694 -21.36 15.41 -3.31
CA ASP A 694 -22.52 14.67 -3.82
C ASP A 694 -22.72 13.36 -3.08
N ILE A 695 -21.64 12.64 -2.77
CA ILE A 695 -21.72 11.42 -1.95
C ILE A 695 -22.20 11.75 -0.55
N VAL A 696 -21.62 12.77 0.08
CA VAL A 696 -21.92 13.14 1.47
C VAL A 696 -23.40 13.53 1.66
N LYS A 697 -24.03 14.07 0.64
CA LYS A 697 -25.46 14.44 0.67
C LYS A 697 -26.39 13.26 0.44
N ALA A 698 -25.89 12.12 -0.05
CA ALA A 698 -26.73 10.94 -0.30
C ALA A 698 -27.23 10.31 1.01
N ALA A 699 -28.44 9.78 1.02
CA ALA A 699 -29.04 9.14 2.19
C ALA A 699 -28.23 7.95 2.71
N ALA A 700 -27.52 7.26 1.82
CA ALA A 700 -26.69 6.09 2.11
C ALA A 700 -25.21 6.42 2.35
N ALA A 701 -24.82 7.69 2.38
CA ALA A 701 -23.41 8.14 2.41
C ALA A 701 -22.57 7.43 3.48
N HIS A 702 -23.05 7.40 4.71
CA HIS A 702 -22.33 6.79 5.84
C HIS A 702 -22.03 5.32 5.58
N THR A 703 -23.03 4.55 5.16
CA THR A 703 -22.87 3.11 4.88
C THR A 703 -21.90 2.84 3.72
N LEU A 704 -22.00 3.65 2.66
CA LEU A 704 -21.10 3.50 1.50
C LEU A 704 -19.65 3.78 1.85
N ILE A 705 -19.42 4.85 2.61
CA ILE A 705 -18.08 5.23 3.07
C ILE A 705 -17.50 4.13 3.97
N GLU A 706 -18.29 3.62 4.93
CA GLU A 706 -17.83 2.57 5.85
C GLU A 706 -17.60 1.21 5.17
N GLN A 707 -18.35 0.89 4.13
CA GLN A 707 -18.19 -0.37 3.40
C GLN A 707 -17.11 -0.30 2.31
N SER A 708 -16.60 0.89 1.99
CA SER A 708 -15.55 1.08 1.00
C SER A 708 -14.18 1.00 1.68
N ALA A 709 -13.45 -0.10 1.43
CA ALA A 709 -12.09 -0.27 1.97
C ALA A 709 -11.07 0.67 1.30
N THR A 710 -11.31 1.00 0.03
CA THR A 710 -10.40 1.80 -0.79
C THR A 710 -11.08 3.08 -1.24
N HIS A 711 -10.44 4.22 -1.00
CA HIS A 711 -10.84 5.51 -1.55
C HIS A 711 -9.75 6.01 -2.49
N ILE A 712 -10.13 6.46 -3.69
CA ILE A 712 -9.24 7.04 -4.69
C ILE A 712 -9.69 8.47 -4.95
N HIS A 713 -8.83 9.44 -4.65
CA HIS A 713 -9.15 10.86 -4.79
C HIS A 713 -8.22 11.52 -5.80
N PHE A 714 -8.79 12.00 -6.90
CA PHE A 714 -8.07 12.79 -7.89
C PHE A 714 -7.99 14.26 -7.46
N PRO A 715 -6.98 15.02 -7.92
CA PRO A 715 -6.88 16.45 -7.66
C PRO A 715 -8.15 17.18 -8.06
N ASN A 716 -8.61 18.07 -7.17
CA ASN A 716 -9.81 18.87 -7.35
C ASN A 716 -9.63 20.26 -6.73
N PRO A 717 -9.37 21.31 -7.54
CA PRO A 717 -9.21 22.67 -7.02
C PRO A 717 -10.45 23.24 -6.30
N HIS A 718 -11.63 22.65 -6.55
CA HIS A 718 -12.89 23.03 -5.94
C HIS A 718 -13.27 22.17 -4.71
N ALA A 719 -12.33 21.37 -4.19
CA ALA A 719 -12.55 20.58 -3.01
C ALA A 719 -12.87 21.44 -1.78
N ASP A 720 -13.87 21.02 -0.99
CA ASP A 720 -14.27 21.69 0.25
C ASP A 720 -13.84 20.85 1.49
N GLU A 721 -13.47 21.56 2.55
CA GLU A 721 -12.96 20.95 3.79
C GLU A 721 -14.00 20.10 4.51
N ASP A 722 -15.27 20.50 4.48
CA ASP A 722 -16.31 19.79 5.23
C ASP A 722 -16.54 18.38 4.66
N SER A 723 -16.62 18.27 3.33
CA SER A 723 -16.80 16.98 2.66
C SER A 723 -15.57 16.08 2.81
N TYR A 724 -14.37 16.62 2.57
CA TYR A 724 -13.17 15.78 2.53
C TYR A 724 -12.60 15.50 3.92
N ILE A 725 -12.42 16.50 4.77
CA ILE A 725 -11.80 16.31 6.09
C ILE A 725 -12.80 15.70 7.08
N LYS A 726 -14.01 16.33 7.24
CA LYS A 726 -14.92 15.90 8.29
C LYS A 726 -15.74 14.66 7.94
N ARG A 727 -16.12 14.50 6.65
CA ARG A 727 -17.02 13.42 6.24
C ARG A 727 -16.27 12.21 5.67
N LEU A 728 -15.26 12.43 4.84
CA LEU A 728 -14.42 11.35 4.30
C LEU A 728 -13.21 11.04 5.17
N ASN A 729 -13.06 11.73 6.32
CA ASN A 729 -11.99 11.50 7.31
C ASN A 729 -10.57 11.59 6.70
N LEU A 730 -10.35 12.62 5.88
CA LEU A 730 -9.03 12.91 5.34
C LEU A 730 -8.23 13.80 6.33
N THR A 731 -6.91 13.64 6.29
CA THR A 731 -6.00 14.55 7.00
C THR A 731 -5.94 15.91 6.28
N VAL A 732 -5.42 16.92 6.96
CA VAL A 732 -5.22 18.24 6.34
C VAL A 732 -4.25 18.14 5.16
N LYS A 733 -3.19 17.34 5.27
CA LYS A 733 -2.22 17.13 4.18
C LYS A 733 -2.81 16.37 2.99
N GLU A 734 -3.66 15.37 3.23
CA GLU A 734 -4.39 14.66 2.16
C GLU A 734 -5.30 15.63 1.40
N PHE A 735 -6.03 16.46 2.12
CA PHE A 735 -6.87 17.50 1.53
C PHE A 735 -6.07 18.55 0.76
N ASP A 736 -4.95 19.02 1.32
CA ASP A 736 -4.05 19.97 0.66
C ASP A 736 -3.51 19.40 -0.66
N PHE A 737 -3.12 18.14 -0.68
CA PHE A 737 -2.74 17.43 -1.91
C PHE A 737 -3.86 17.47 -2.95
N ILE A 738 -5.09 17.12 -2.56
CA ILE A 738 -6.23 17.07 -3.49
C ILE A 738 -6.53 18.46 -4.04
N LYS A 739 -6.50 19.50 -3.21
CA LYS A 739 -6.87 20.87 -3.57
C LYS A 739 -5.82 21.57 -4.42
N ASN A 740 -4.54 21.37 -4.11
CA ASN A 740 -3.45 22.17 -4.66
C ASN A 740 -2.58 21.46 -5.70
N THR A 741 -2.81 20.16 -5.95
CA THR A 741 -2.04 19.44 -6.98
C THR A 741 -2.62 19.71 -8.37
N PRO A 742 -1.78 20.17 -9.32
CA PRO A 742 -2.21 20.31 -10.72
C PRO A 742 -2.58 18.95 -11.34
N PRO A 743 -3.71 18.86 -12.06
CA PRO A 743 -4.15 17.62 -12.72
C PRO A 743 -3.13 17.02 -13.69
N GLU A 744 -2.28 17.85 -14.28
CA GLU A 744 -1.23 17.45 -15.24
C GLU A 744 -0.19 16.52 -14.62
N LYS A 745 -0.02 16.54 -13.30
CA LYS A 745 0.86 15.62 -12.57
C LYS A 745 0.36 14.16 -12.61
N ARG A 746 -0.91 13.94 -13.01
CA ARG A 746 -1.56 12.61 -13.10
C ARG A 746 -1.36 11.76 -11.85
N ALA A 747 -1.29 12.42 -10.71
CA ALA A 747 -1.19 11.80 -9.40
C ALA A 747 -2.56 11.80 -8.72
N PHE A 748 -2.81 10.80 -7.91
CA PHE A 748 -4.03 10.66 -7.12
C PHE A 748 -3.72 10.05 -5.76
N LEU A 749 -4.57 10.34 -4.79
CA LEU A 749 -4.47 9.78 -3.45
C LEU A 749 -5.23 8.45 -3.40
N ILE A 750 -4.58 7.39 -2.92
CA ILE A 750 -5.24 6.14 -2.56
C ILE A 750 -5.23 6.05 -1.04
N LYS A 751 -6.39 5.80 -0.43
CA LYS A 751 -6.55 5.64 1.00
C LYS A 751 -7.16 4.27 1.32
N HIS A 752 -6.50 3.51 2.20
CA HIS A 752 -6.97 2.26 2.77
C HIS A 752 -7.14 2.42 4.28
N GLY A 753 -8.34 2.67 4.75
CA GLY A 753 -8.58 2.96 6.17
C GLY A 753 -7.83 4.21 6.62
N ASN A 754 -6.81 4.05 7.47
CA ASN A 754 -5.97 5.15 7.95
C ASN A 754 -4.71 5.37 7.12
N ASP A 755 -4.33 4.41 6.29
CA ASP A 755 -3.13 4.47 5.47
C ASP A 755 -3.46 5.10 4.13
N SER A 756 -2.57 5.95 3.64
CA SER A 756 -2.72 6.55 2.33
C SER A 756 -1.40 6.72 1.60
N VAL A 757 -1.50 6.77 0.27
CA VAL A 757 -0.36 6.92 -0.62
C VAL A 757 -0.72 7.80 -1.80
N ILE A 758 0.23 8.62 -2.23
CA ILE A 758 0.11 9.40 -3.46
C ILE A 758 0.73 8.57 -4.58
N ALA A 759 -0.14 8.04 -5.43
CA ALA A 759 0.23 7.21 -6.57
C ALA A 759 0.11 7.98 -7.89
N ARG A 760 0.76 7.47 -8.92
CA ARG A 760 0.71 8.01 -10.27
C ARG A 760 0.47 6.88 -11.28
N LEU A 761 -0.40 7.14 -12.24
CA LEU A 761 -0.57 6.29 -13.42
C LEU A 761 0.04 7.01 -14.64
N ASP A 762 1.17 6.52 -15.10
CA ASP A 762 1.89 7.11 -16.25
C ASP A 762 1.72 6.25 -17.51
N LEU A 763 0.74 6.61 -18.32
CA LEU A 763 0.48 6.03 -19.65
C LEU A 763 1.06 6.89 -20.79
N GLY A 764 2.01 7.77 -20.49
CA GLY A 764 2.66 8.62 -21.50
C GLY A 764 3.32 7.79 -22.60
N GLY A 765 3.20 8.24 -23.86
CA GLY A 765 3.70 7.50 -25.03
C GLY A 765 2.82 6.34 -25.50
N MET A 766 1.60 6.18 -24.92
CA MET A 766 0.63 5.17 -25.30
C MET A 766 -0.73 5.79 -25.69
N PRO A 767 -0.78 6.76 -26.63
CA PRO A 767 -2.01 7.45 -26.99
C PRO A 767 -3.05 6.50 -27.59
N ASP A 768 -2.61 5.47 -28.29
CA ASP A 768 -3.40 4.38 -28.87
C ASP A 768 -4.18 3.63 -27.77
N LEU A 769 -3.52 3.22 -26.69
CA LEU A 769 -4.15 2.53 -25.58
C LEU A 769 -5.08 3.48 -24.78
N ILE A 770 -4.70 4.75 -24.64
CA ILE A 770 -5.55 5.75 -23.93
C ILE A 770 -6.87 5.94 -24.71
N LYS A 771 -6.87 5.93 -26.03
CA LYS A 771 -8.10 6.00 -26.87
C LYS A 771 -9.07 4.84 -26.54
N VAL A 772 -8.54 3.66 -26.24
CA VAL A 772 -9.35 2.49 -25.86
C VAL A 772 -9.86 2.62 -24.42
N LEU A 773 -9.01 3.07 -23.50
CA LEU A 773 -9.34 3.18 -22.06
C LEU A 773 -10.35 4.30 -21.77
N SER A 774 -10.47 5.31 -22.62
CA SER A 774 -11.42 6.41 -22.42
C SER A 774 -11.87 6.98 -23.75
N GLY A 775 -13.09 6.60 -24.14
CA GLY A 775 -13.73 7.07 -25.35
C GLY A 775 -14.14 8.55 -25.27
N THR A 776 -14.02 9.22 -26.38
CA THR A 776 -14.71 10.51 -26.66
C THR A 776 -15.78 10.27 -27.71
N LYS A 777 -16.72 11.20 -27.88
CA LYS A 777 -17.77 11.02 -28.91
C LYS A 777 -17.18 10.67 -30.28
N SER A 778 -16.12 11.37 -30.71
CA SER A 778 -15.49 11.14 -32.01
C SER A 778 -14.83 9.76 -32.10
N THR A 779 -14.19 9.29 -31.05
CA THR A 779 -13.53 7.96 -31.07
C THR A 779 -14.54 6.82 -30.92
N VAL A 780 -15.66 7.04 -30.24
CA VAL A 780 -16.78 6.07 -30.18
C VAL A 780 -17.43 5.93 -31.56
N ASP A 781 -17.69 7.04 -32.26
CA ASP A 781 -18.25 7.03 -33.60
C ASP A 781 -17.28 6.36 -34.61
N GLU A 782 -15.95 6.60 -34.48
CA GLU A 782 -14.89 5.92 -35.26
C GLU A 782 -14.91 4.40 -34.98
N CYS A 783 -14.98 4.00 -33.73
CA CYS A 783 -15.05 2.59 -33.32
C CYS A 783 -16.31 1.91 -33.92
N ALA A 784 -17.46 2.56 -33.84
CA ALA A 784 -18.70 2.05 -34.39
C ALA A 784 -18.60 1.82 -35.89
N ARG A 785 -18.07 2.80 -36.65
CA ARG A 785 -17.85 2.69 -38.10
C ARG A 785 -16.91 1.51 -38.46
N LEU A 786 -15.79 1.38 -37.75
CA LEU A 786 -14.84 0.30 -38.03
C LEU A 786 -15.44 -1.09 -37.72
N ARG A 787 -16.28 -1.19 -36.68
CA ARG A 787 -16.99 -2.45 -36.38
C ARG A 787 -18.05 -2.80 -37.42
N GLU A 788 -18.75 -1.82 -37.99
CA GLU A 788 -19.67 -2.02 -39.10
C GLU A 788 -18.94 -2.48 -40.38
N GLU A 789 -17.73 -1.94 -40.63
CA GLU A 789 -16.94 -2.27 -41.82
C GLU A 789 -16.17 -3.58 -41.69
N LEU A 790 -15.60 -3.89 -40.54
CA LEU A 790 -14.67 -4.99 -40.31
C LEU A 790 -15.27 -6.17 -39.50
N GLY A 791 -16.44 -5.97 -38.91
CA GLY A 791 -17.09 -6.96 -38.04
C GLY A 791 -16.87 -6.71 -36.55
N GLU A 792 -17.61 -7.45 -35.71
CA GLU A 792 -17.65 -7.27 -34.26
C GLU A 792 -16.44 -7.86 -33.51
N ASP A 793 -15.60 -8.68 -34.17
CA ASP A 793 -14.46 -9.32 -33.53
C ASP A 793 -13.37 -8.27 -33.18
N PRO A 794 -13.05 -8.08 -31.89
CA PRO A 794 -11.98 -7.17 -31.48
C PRO A 794 -10.63 -7.46 -32.12
N ALA A 795 -10.33 -8.73 -32.43
CA ALA A 795 -9.07 -9.10 -33.05
C ALA A 795 -8.90 -8.46 -34.45
N VAL A 796 -10.00 -8.09 -35.11
CA VAL A 796 -10.00 -7.52 -36.45
C VAL A 796 -10.06 -5.98 -36.43
N TRP A 797 -11.01 -5.40 -35.72
CA TRP A 797 -11.22 -3.94 -35.73
C TRP A 797 -10.27 -3.14 -34.81
N LEU A 798 -9.82 -3.73 -33.69
CA LEU A 798 -9.02 -3.00 -32.71
C LEU A 798 -7.63 -2.58 -33.23
N PRO A 799 -6.88 -3.41 -33.98
CA PRO A 799 -5.63 -2.98 -34.61
C PRO A 799 -5.82 -1.79 -35.56
N ALA A 800 -6.85 -1.80 -36.36
CA ALA A 800 -7.18 -0.70 -37.26
C ALA A 800 -7.54 0.57 -36.51
N PHE A 801 -8.31 0.48 -35.43
CA PHE A 801 -8.68 1.58 -34.55
C PHE A 801 -7.47 2.21 -33.84
N CYS A 802 -6.53 1.37 -33.40
CA CYS A 802 -5.32 1.81 -32.70
C CYS A 802 -4.20 2.26 -33.66
N GLY A 803 -4.33 1.99 -34.99
CA GLY A 803 -3.28 2.25 -35.95
C GLY A 803 -2.06 1.33 -35.81
N TRP A 804 -2.28 0.11 -35.29
CA TRP A 804 -1.22 -0.91 -35.25
C TRP A 804 -1.05 -1.52 -36.64
N GLU A 805 0.20 -1.64 -37.08
CA GLU A 805 0.49 -2.35 -38.35
C GLU A 805 0.03 -3.79 -38.21
N SER A 806 -0.74 -4.28 -39.18
CA SER A 806 -1.16 -5.67 -39.22
C SER A 806 0.11 -6.53 -39.28
N GLY A 807 0.36 -7.25 -38.17
CA GLY A 807 1.58 -8.04 -38.01
C GLY A 807 1.64 -9.22 -39.00
N ASP A 808 2.41 -9.02 -40.02
CA ASP A 808 3.04 -10.08 -40.81
C ASP A 808 4.55 -10.12 -40.49
N ASP A 809 4.89 -10.16 -39.18
CA ASP A 809 6.24 -10.50 -38.70
C ASP A 809 6.21 -10.81 -37.19
N GLN A 810 5.84 -12.05 -36.87
CA GLN A 810 6.29 -12.73 -35.66
C GLN A 810 6.71 -14.15 -35.97
#